data_95b756ea110e4bc038d6fa44924ffae8
#
_entry.id   95b756ea110e4bc038d6fa44924ffae8
#
_cell.length_a   1.000
_cell.length_b   1.000
_cell.length_c   1.000
_cell.angle_alpha   90.00
_cell.angle_beta   90.00
_cell.angle_gamma   90.00
#
_symmetry.space_group_name_H-M   'P 1'
#
loop_
_entity.id
_entity.type
_entity.pdbx_description
1 polymer ?
#
loop_
_entity_poly.entity_id
_entity_poly.type
_entity_poly.pdbx_seq_one_letter_code
_entity_poly.pdbx_strand_id
1 'polypeptide(L)'
;MVFALVGNQNCGKTTLFNQLTGSNQHVGNFPGVTVDSKSGELRGAKGCSVVDLPGIYSMRPYTGEEVVTRDFILNEKPDGIINIVDATNIERNLYLTLQLLEMKIPMVLALNMMDEVRGNGGTINVAAMSGELGIPVVPISAAKNEGIDELIKVAVQTVRERRAPKRVDFCGDGPVHRCIHAVSHLIEDHAQAAGVSRRFAATKIIEGDTDIIQRLELNQNELEMLEHSIVEMETEGKLDRNAAIASMRYDYIERLCAKTVVKCQESKEHLRSMRFDRILTHKYFAIPIFIGVMLLIFWLTFDVLGAALQDLLALGIGKLGELVDAGLTAYGINPVVHSLIIDGIFAGVGSVVSFLPIIVVMFFFLSILEDTGYMARVAFVMDKLLRKLGLSGRSFVPMLIGFGCTVPAVMATRTLPSARDRRMTILLTPYMSCSAKIPIYAVFSAAFFPKYAALTMVLLYFGGIFVGILAALVFNKTAFRGNPVPFVMELPNYRLPSAKSVAMLLWDKAKDFLQRAFTVIFVATLVIWFLESFDARLNFVTDSTYSLLAGIGRFLAPLFRPLGFEDWRITTALITGFTAKEAVVSTLGILTGKGVEALSATLPALFTTTSAVSFLAFTLLYTPCVAAISAIGRELGGRFRGALVAVFQCFVAWGVAAVLYQLLSLLL
;
A
#
# COMPACT_ATOMS: atom_id res chain seq x y z
N MET A 1 32.94 -12.35 -2.75
CA MET A 1 32.17 -12.79 -1.57
C MET A 1 30.88 -12.01 -1.54
N VAL A 2 29.75 -12.70 -1.35
CA VAL A 2 28.42 -12.09 -1.28
C VAL A 2 27.91 -12.15 0.16
N PHE A 3 27.59 -11.00 0.72
CA PHE A 3 27.00 -10.87 2.05
C PHE A 3 25.49 -10.59 1.95
N ALA A 4 24.69 -11.27 2.76
CA ALA A 4 23.29 -10.95 2.96
C ALA A 4 23.14 -10.00 4.17
N LEU A 5 22.58 -8.83 3.97
CA LEU A 5 22.22 -7.93 5.08
C LEU A 5 20.79 -8.24 5.53
N VAL A 6 20.66 -8.77 6.75
CA VAL A 6 19.40 -9.26 7.31
C VAL A 6 19.11 -8.56 8.63
N GLY A 7 17.86 -8.22 8.88
CA GLY A 7 17.44 -7.63 10.17
C GLY A 7 15.96 -7.34 10.20
N ASN A 8 15.47 -6.95 11.36
CA ASN A 8 14.08 -6.59 11.57
C ASN A 8 13.71 -5.28 10.84
N GLN A 9 12.42 -5.05 10.68
CA GLN A 9 11.97 -3.73 10.22
C GLN A 9 12.35 -2.67 11.25
N ASN A 10 12.74 -1.48 10.78
CA ASN A 10 13.16 -0.33 11.60
C ASN A 10 14.46 -0.48 12.42
N CYS A 11 15.24 -1.54 12.27
CA CYS A 11 16.53 -1.70 12.95
C CYS A 11 17.67 -0.83 12.37
N GLY A 12 17.39 0.00 11.35
CA GLY A 12 18.39 0.85 10.69
C GLY A 12 19.14 0.18 9.53
N LYS A 13 18.56 -0.89 8.94
CA LYS A 13 19.15 -1.69 7.86
C LYS A 13 19.53 -0.85 6.63
N THR A 14 18.61 -0.06 6.10
CA THR A 14 18.87 0.81 4.93
C THR A 14 19.94 1.86 5.21
N THR A 15 19.99 2.41 6.42
CA THR A 15 21.04 3.33 6.85
C THR A 15 22.39 2.63 6.86
N LEU A 16 22.46 1.43 7.43
CA LEU A 16 23.68 0.63 7.44
C LEU A 16 24.13 0.27 6.02
N PHE A 17 23.20 -0.18 5.16
CA PHE A 17 23.50 -0.49 3.77
C PHE A 17 24.14 0.68 3.03
N ASN A 18 23.60 1.89 3.19
CA ASN A 18 24.15 3.10 2.60
C ASN A 18 25.55 3.44 3.13
N GLN A 19 25.85 3.17 4.41
CA GLN A 19 27.18 3.35 4.99
C GLN A 19 28.17 2.29 4.48
N LEU A 20 27.73 1.05 4.32
CA LEU A 20 28.55 -0.05 3.81
C LEU A 20 28.94 0.11 2.34
N THR A 21 28.02 0.62 1.49
CA THR A 21 28.19 0.67 0.02
C THR A 21 28.55 2.06 -0.52
N GLY A 22 28.20 3.13 0.20
CA GLY A 22 28.39 4.49 -0.29
C GLY A 22 27.53 4.80 -1.52
N SER A 23 28.15 5.35 -2.60
CA SER A 23 27.45 5.73 -3.84
C SER A 23 27.31 4.59 -4.86
N ASN A 24 27.94 3.44 -4.65
CA ASN A 24 27.99 2.33 -5.62
C ASN A 24 26.86 1.32 -5.31
N GLN A 25 25.63 1.68 -5.67
CA GLN A 25 24.45 0.85 -5.44
C GLN A 25 23.77 0.49 -6.76
N HIS A 26 23.35 -0.76 -6.89
CA HIS A 26 22.49 -1.25 -7.96
C HIS A 26 21.10 -1.51 -7.40
N VAL A 27 20.06 -0.96 -8.03
CA VAL A 27 18.67 -1.13 -7.65
C VAL A 27 17.98 -1.96 -8.73
N GLY A 28 17.31 -3.02 -8.33
CA GLY A 28 16.52 -3.90 -9.19
C GLY A 28 15.38 -4.53 -8.40
N ASN A 29 14.73 -5.52 -8.96
CA ASN A 29 13.73 -6.33 -8.25
C ASN A 29 14.27 -7.74 -8.05
N PHE A 30 13.88 -8.40 -6.95
CA PHE A 30 14.16 -9.83 -6.79
C PHE A 30 13.39 -10.62 -7.85
N PRO A 31 13.98 -11.71 -8.42
CA PRO A 31 13.35 -12.51 -9.45
C PRO A 31 11.97 -13.03 -9.02
N GLY A 32 10.94 -12.82 -9.87
CA GLY A 32 9.59 -13.35 -9.66
C GLY A 32 8.70 -12.60 -8.66
N VAL A 33 9.18 -11.53 -8.03
CA VAL A 33 8.43 -10.74 -7.04
C VAL A 33 8.59 -9.24 -7.26
N THR A 34 7.65 -8.44 -6.74
CA THR A 34 7.66 -6.98 -6.81
C THR A 34 8.40 -6.33 -5.62
N VAL A 35 9.42 -7.01 -5.10
CA VAL A 35 10.23 -6.52 -3.97
C VAL A 35 11.53 -5.97 -4.52
N ASP A 36 11.87 -4.74 -4.11
CA ASP A 36 13.10 -4.07 -4.55
C ASP A 36 14.34 -4.82 -4.03
N SER A 37 15.28 -5.09 -4.92
CA SER A 37 16.60 -5.61 -4.60
C SER A 37 17.62 -4.49 -4.69
N LYS A 38 18.41 -4.31 -3.63
CA LYS A 38 19.54 -3.39 -3.60
C LYS A 38 20.81 -4.16 -3.33
N SER A 39 21.81 -3.98 -4.17
CA SER A 39 23.13 -4.56 -3.97
C SER A 39 24.21 -3.51 -4.20
N GLY A 40 25.37 -3.71 -3.59
CA GLY A 40 26.50 -2.80 -3.75
C GLY A 40 27.80 -3.41 -3.25
N GLU A 41 28.94 -2.88 -3.72
CA GLU A 41 30.26 -3.28 -3.24
C GLU A 41 30.54 -2.71 -1.84
N LEU A 42 31.15 -3.53 -0.98
CA LEU A 42 31.56 -3.09 0.35
C LEU A 42 32.74 -2.12 0.28
N ARG A 43 32.65 -0.99 0.95
CA ARG A 43 33.69 0.01 1.05
C ARG A 43 34.97 -0.61 1.66
N GLY A 44 36.10 -0.40 0.99
CA GLY A 44 37.41 -0.90 1.48
C GLY A 44 37.62 -2.41 1.35
N ALA A 45 36.70 -3.20 0.77
CA ALA A 45 36.82 -4.64 0.59
C ALA A 45 36.53 -5.02 -0.88
N LYS A 46 37.56 -4.92 -1.76
CA LYS A 46 37.44 -5.26 -3.18
C LYS A 46 36.95 -6.70 -3.40
N GLY A 47 35.98 -6.87 -4.30
CA GLY A 47 35.39 -8.17 -4.62
C GLY A 47 34.43 -8.72 -3.56
N CYS A 48 34.01 -7.89 -2.61
CA CYS A 48 32.95 -8.18 -1.65
C CYS A 48 31.73 -7.33 -1.96
N SER A 49 30.57 -7.95 -2.08
CA SER A 49 29.29 -7.28 -2.28
C SER A 49 28.32 -7.58 -1.15
N VAL A 50 27.41 -6.66 -0.89
CA VAL A 50 26.32 -6.83 0.06
C VAL A 50 24.98 -6.66 -0.64
N VAL A 51 24.04 -7.54 -0.31
CA VAL A 51 22.64 -7.50 -0.80
C VAL A 51 21.75 -7.11 0.36
N ASP A 52 20.98 -6.03 0.19
CA ASP A 52 19.98 -5.57 1.17
C ASP A 52 18.71 -6.41 1.02
N LEU A 53 18.46 -7.28 1.98
CA LEU A 53 17.26 -8.10 2.01
C LEU A 53 16.11 -7.36 2.72
N PRO A 54 14.84 -7.66 2.40
CA PRO A 54 13.71 -7.08 3.10
C PRO A 54 13.78 -7.27 4.63
N GLY A 55 13.25 -6.31 5.39
CA GLY A 55 13.18 -6.41 6.85
C GLY A 55 12.13 -7.42 7.28
N ILE A 56 12.53 -8.42 8.05
CA ILE A 56 11.67 -9.53 8.49
C ILE A 56 11.75 -9.73 10.00
N TYR A 57 10.72 -10.33 10.58
CA TYR A 57 10.72 -10.69 12.01
C TYR A 57 10.99 -12.18 12.23
N SER A 58 10.72 -13.00 11.25
CA SER A 58 10.97 -14.44 11.31
C SER A 58 11.24 -15.01 9.91
N MET A 59 11.79 -16.23 9.86
CA MET A 59 12.03 -16.98 8.63
C MET A 59 10.81 -17.81 8.20
N ARG A 60 9.58 -17.37 8.56
CA ARG A 60 8.32 -18.02 8.15
C ARG A 60 7.79 -17.39 6.86
N PRO A 61 7.23 -18.17 5.92
CA PRO A 61 6.77 -17.66 4.63
C PRO A 61 5.35 -17.03 4.69
N TYR A 62 5.12 -16.10 5.63
CA TYR A 62 3.82 -15.43 5.74
C TYR A 62 3.67 -14.21 4.83
N THR A 63 4.76 -13.48 4.61
CA THR A 63 4.77 -12.29 3.76
C THR A 63 5.70 -12.49 2.57
N GLY A 64 5.48 -11.72 1.48
CA GLY A 64 6.37 -11.75 0.33
C GLY A 64 7.82 -11.38 0.69
N GLU A 65 8.02 -10.50 1.68
CA GLU A 65 9.32 -10.08 2.18
C GLU A 65 10.05 -11.23 2.89
N GLU A 66 9.33 -12.01 3.71
CA GLU A 66 9.88 -13.18 4.40
C GLU A 66 10.22 -14.31 3.43
N VAL A 67 9.37 -14.53 2.42
CA VAL A 67 9.63 -15.51 1.35
C VAL A 67 10.91 -15.12 0.59
N VAL A 68 11.03 -13.86 0.15
CA VAL A 68 12.22 -13.38 -0.60
C VAL A 68 13.49 -13.54 0.21
N THR A 69 13.48 -13.12 1.47
CA THR A 69 14.68 -13.22 2.35
C THR A 69 15.06 -14.66 2.58
N ARG A 70 14.09 -15.54 2.86
CA ARG A 70 14.32 -16.97 3.07
C ARG A 70 14.86 -17.65 1.82
N ASP A 71 14.22 -17.41 0.67
CA ASP A 71 14.61 -18.03 -0.59
C ASP A 71 16.00 -17.57 -1.04
N PHE A 72 16.33 -16.29 -0.83
CA PHE A 72 17.68 -15.80 -1.10
C PHE A 72 18.73 -16.56 -0.27
N ILE A 73 18.50 -16.71 1.04
CA ILE A 73 19.47 -17.38 1.92
C ILE A 73 19.57 -18.87 1.63
N LEU A 74 18.46 -19.56 1.32
CA LEU A 74 18.43 -21.01 1.07
C LEU A 74 18.91 -21.39 -0.32
N ASN A 75 18.63 -20.59 -1.35
CA ASN A 75 18.89 -20.92 -2.74
C ASN A 75 20.19 -20.28 -3.26
N GLU A 76 20.39 -18.97 -3.01
CA GLU A 76 21.58 -18.24 -3.46
C GLU A 76 22.80 -18.50 -2.56
N LYS A 77 22.60 -19.01 -1.33
CA LYS A 77 23.62 -19.42 -0.37
C LYS A 77 24.73 -18.37 -0.24
N PRO A 78 24.45 -17.17 0.34
CA PRO A 78 25.45 -16.13 0.49
C PRO A 78 26.66 -16.65 1.29
N ASP A 79 27.85 -16.13 1.00
CA ASP A 79 29.09 -16.50 1.71
C ASP A 79 29.03 -16.13 3.20
N GLY A 80 28.27 -15.08 3.55
CA GLY A 80 28.08 -14.66 4.93
C GLY A 80 26.85 -13.81 5.14
N ILE A 81 26.46 -13.71 6.41
CA ILE A 81 25.31 -12.88 6.86
C ILE A 81 25.82 -11.77 7.75
N ILE A 82 25.42 -10.54 7.46
CA ILE A 82 25.48 -9.39 8.38
C ILE A 82 24.08 -9.21 8.97
N ASN A 83 23.91 -9.65 10.21
CA ASN A 83 22.63 -9.51 10.91
C ASN A 83 22.63 -8.22 11.72
N ILE A 84 21.76 -7.27 11.37
CA ILE A 84 21.60 -6.00 12.10
C ILE A 84 20.47 -6.12 13.11
N VAL A 85 20.76 -5.73 14.35
CA VAL A 85 19.87 -5.77 15.51
C VAL A 85 19.78 -4.39 16.13
N ASP A 86 18.57 -3.94 16.43
CA ASP A 86 18.32 -2.76 17.23
C ASP A 86 18.62 -3.06 18.70
N ALA A 87 19.69 -2.46 19.21
CA ALA A 87 20.15 -2.66 20.60
C ALA A 87 19.19 -2.06 21.64
N THR A 88 18.32 -1.13 21.27
CA THR A 88 17.31 -0.56 22.17
C THR A 88 16.14 -1.51 22.40
N ASN A 89 15.90 -2.44 21.44
CA ASN A 89 14.83 -3.44 21.48
C ASN A 89 15.39 -4.85 21.20
N ILE A 90 16.44 -5.19 21.92
CA ILE A 90 17.32 -6.32 21.62
C ILE A 90 16.59 -7.67 21.75
N GLU A 91 15.76 -7.86 22.77
CA GLU A 91 15.08 -9.13 23.03
C GLU A 91 14.25 -9.60 21.83
N ARG A 92 13.51 -8.69 21.22
CA ARG A 92 12.69 -8.98 20.05
C ARG A 92 13.52 -9.23 18.79
N ASN A 93 14.58 -8.47 18.60
CA ASN A 93 15.41 -8.57 17.42
C ASN A 93 16.23 -9.87 17.41
N LEU A 94 16.64 -10.36 18.58
CA LEU A 94 17.38 -11.62 18.73
C LEU A 94 16.57 -12.86 18.30
N TYR A 95 15.24 -12.77 18.24
CA TYR A 95 14.39 -13.89 17.77
C TYR A 95 14.73 -14.32 16.32
N LEU A 96 14.93 -13.36 15.43
CA LEU A 96 15.40 -13.62 14.07
C LEU A 96 16.85 -14.12 14.07
N THR A 97 17.70 -13.52 14.91
CA THR A 97 19.11 -13.92 15.04
C THR A 97 19.25 -15.40 15.35
N LEU A 98 18.45 -15.93 16.30
CA LEU A 98 18.49 -17.36 16.64
C LEU A 98 18.13 -18.26 15.46
N GLN A 99 17.15 -17.88 14.62
CA GLN A 99 16.78 -18.63 13.43
C GLN A 99 17.89 -18.62 12.36
N LEU A 100 18.60 -17.49 12.22
CA LEU A 100 19.75 -17.37 11.32
C LEU A 100 20.92 -18.23 11.80
N LEU A 101 21.16 -18.30 13.11
CA LEU A 101 22.20 -19.18 13.70
C LEU A 101 21.96 -20.66 13.40
N GLU A 102 20.68 -21.10 13.42
CA GLU A 102 20.30 -22.47 13.07
C GLU A 102 20.68 -22.85 11.64
N MET A 103 20.85 -21.87 10.72
CA MET A 103 21.26 -22.12 9.33
C MET A 103 22.75 -22.44 9.14
N LYS A 104 23.59 -22.20 10.13
CA LYS A 104 25.04 -22.47 10.15
C LYS A 104 25.86 -21.75 9.06
N ILE A 105 25.37 -20.62 8.56
CA ILE A 105 26.11 -19.75 7.63
C ILE A 105 27.02 -18.83 8.46
N PRO A 106 28.27 -18.53 8.02
CA PRO A 106 29.12 -17.54 8.68
C PRO A 106 28.40 -16.23 8.89
N MET A 107 28.36 -15.73 10.12
CA MET A 107 27.54 -14.58 10.48
C MET A 107 28.23 -13.66 11.46
N VAL A 108 27.96 -12.35 11.32
CA VAL A 108 28.34 -11.30 12.26
C VAL A 108 27.09 -10.58 12.72
N LEU A 109 26.97 -10.31 14.01
CA LEU A 109 25.90 -9.53 14.60
C LEU A 109 26.34 -8.06 14.73
N ALA A 110 25.63 -7.16 14.04
CA ALA A 110 25.81 -5.72 14.16
C ALA A 110 24.78 -5.14 15.15
N LEU A 111 25.22 -4.77 16.34
CA LEU A 111 24.38 -4.11 17.35
C LEU A 111 24.28 -2.62 17.01
N ASN A 112 23.19 -2.21 16.39
CA ASN A 112 22.94 -0.83 15.98
C ASN A 112 22.26 -0.01 17.09
N MET A 113 22.29 1.32 16.95
CA MET A 113 21.73 2.28 17.92
C MET A 113 22.43 2.25 19.28
N MET A 114 23.71 1.87 19.30
CA MET A 114 24.49 1.84 20.55
C MET A 114 24.70 3.23 21.16
N ASP A 115 24.61 4.29 20.37
CA ASP A 115 24.59 5.67 20.84
C ASP A 115 23.32 5.98 21.66
N GLU A 116 22.15 5.45 21.25
CA GLU A 116 20.90 5.59 22.01
C GLU A 116 20.94 4.79 23.32
N VAL A 117 21.47 3.55 23.29
CA VAL A 117 21.64 2.74 24.49
C VAL A 117 22.52 3.45 25.53
N ARG A 118 23.69 3.96 25.09
CA ARG A 118 24.60 4.71 25.98
C ARG A 118 23.98 6.02 26.46
N GLY A 119 23.30 6.76 25.59
CA GLY A 119 22.62 8.01 25.93
C GLY A 119 21.49 7.85 26.95
N ASN A 120 20.87 6.67 27.02
CA ASN A 120 19.80 6.34 27.97
C ASN A 120 20.30 5.55 29.20
N GLY A 121 21.61 5.51 29.44
CA GLY A 121 22.20 4.87 30.64
C GLY A 121 22.21 3.34 30.61
N GLY A 122 21.93 2.72 29.44
CA GLY A 122 22.06 1.28 29.27
C GLY A 122 23.47 0.86 28.88
N THR A 123 23.81 -0.39 29.12
CA THR A 123 25.08 -0.99 28.69
C THR A 123 24.86 -2.41 28.18
N ILE A 124 25.62 -2.82 27.18
CA ILE A 124 25.63 -4.21 26.68
C ILE A 124 27.04 -4.74 26.75
N ASN A 125 27.20 -5.88 27.42
CA ASN A 125 28.47 -6.58 27.45
C ASN A 125 28.65 -7.37 26.14
N VAL A 126 29.28 -6.72 25.18
CA VAL A 126 29.45 -7.25 23.79
C VAL A 126 30.30 -8.54 23.82
N ALA A 127 31.33 -8.62 24.64
CA ALA A 127 32.19 -9.80 24.74
C ALA A 127 31.45 -11.01 25.30
N ALA A 128 30.68 -10.83 26.38
CA ALA A 128 29.85 -11.89 26.95
C ALA A 128 28.77 -12.34 25.95
N MET A 129 28.12 -11.41 25.23
CA MET A 129 27.11 -11.71 24.22
C MET A 129 27.71 -12.50 23.06
N SER A 130 28.91 -12.11 22.57
CA SER A 130 29.63 -12.85 21.53
C SER A 130 29.96 -14.27 21.95
N GLY A 131 30.39 -14.46 23.21
CA GLY A 131 30.67 -15.77 23.78
C GLY A 131 29.45 -16.67 23.89
N GLU A 132 28.32 -16.12 24.34
CA GLU A 132 27.06 -16.87 24.51
C GLU A 132 26.40 -17.21 23.16
N LEU A 133 26.43 -16.32 22.18
CA LEU A 133 25.90 -16.57 20.83
C LEU A 133 26.84 -17.38 19.95
N GLY A 134 28.13 -17.42 20.26
CA GLY A 134 29.16 -18.13 19.49
C GLY A 134 29.47 -17.50 18.13
N ILE A 135 29.21 -16.22 17.96
CA ILE A 135 29.47 -15.41 16.75
C ILE A 135 30.09 -14.06 17.15
N PRO A 136 30.84 -13.41 16.25
CA PRO A 136 31.30 -12.05 16.46
C PRO A 136 30.14 -11.06 16.60
N VAL A 137 30.22 -10.17 17.57
CA VAL A 137 29.27 -9.10 17.81
C VAL A 137 30.00 -7.75 17.75
N VAL A 138 29.53 -6.85 16.90
CA VAL A 138 30.14 -5.53 16.68
C VAL A 138 29.14 -4.43 17.05
N PRO A 139 29.46 -3.57 18.01
CA PRO A 139 28.61 -2.42 18.36
C PRO A 139 28.79 -1.31 17.33
N ILE A 140 27.66 -0.80 16.80
CA ILE A 140 27.66 0.24 15.77
C ILE A 140 26.62 1.33 16.05
N SER A 141 26.81 2.50 15.42
CA SER A 141 25.76 3.49 15.18
C SER A 141 25.75 3.85 13.70
N ALA A 142 24.84 3.26 12.94
CA ALA A 142 24.74 3.49 11.50
C ALA A 142 24.40 4.97 11.19
N ALA A 143 23.61 5.64 12.05
CA ALA A 143 23.28 7.06 11.90
C ALA A 143 24.50 7.98 12.06
N LYS A 144 25.43 7.63 12.95
CA LYS A 144 26.65 8.40 13.22
C LYS A 144 27.90 7.89 12.49
N ASN A 145 27.75 6.82 11.69
CA ASN A 145 28.85 6.13 11.01
C ASN A 145 29.95 5.61 11.98
N GLU A 146 29.57 5.18 13.18
CA GLU A 146 30.47 4.61 14.18
C GLU A 146 30.53 3.09 14.08
N GLY A 147 31.73 2.49 14.15
CA GLY A 147 31.94 1.02 14.15
C GLY A 147 31.79 0.33 12.80
N ILE A 148 31.53 1.06 11.71
CA ILE A 148 31.25 0.46 10.38
C ILE A 148 32.49 -0.19 9.78
N ASP A 149 33.68 0.45 9.87
CA ASP A 149 34.92 -0.14 9.34
C ASP A 149 35.35 -1.39 10.10
N GLU A 150 35.10 -1.45 11.41
CA GLU A 150 35.32 -2.64 12.22
C GLU A 150 34.36 -3.76 11.82
N LEU A 151 33.08 -3.45 11.60
CA LEU A 151 32.08 -4.40 11.13
C LEU A 151 32.50 -5.04 9.80
N ILE A 152 32.96 -4.23 8.83
CA ILE A 152 33.42 -4.73 7.53
C ILE A 152 34.62 -5.68 7.72
N LYS A 153 35.62 -5.30 8.52
CA LYS A 153 36.81 -6.13 8.78
C LYS A 153 36.43 -7.47 9.40
N VAL A 154 35.60 -7.45 10.44
CA VAL A 154 35.15 -8.65 11.15
C VAL A 154 34.30 -9.53 10.26
N ALA A 155 33.40 -8.97 9.43
CA ALA A 155 32.56 -9.72 8.51
C ALA A 155 33.42 -10.46 7.46
N VAL A 156 34.33 -9.73 6.80
CA VAL A 156 35.23 -10.33 5.80
C VAL A 156 36.12 -11.41 6.40
N GLN A 157 36.66 -11.19 7.61
CA GLN A 157 37.47 -12.17 8.31
C GLN A 157 36.67 -13.44 8.65
N THR A 158 35.44 -13.27 9.18
CA THR A 158 34.54 -14.39 9.55
C THR A 158 34.25 -15.30 8.36
N VAL A 159 34.02 -14.73 7.18
CA VAL A 159 33.78 -15.51 5.97
C VAL A 159 35.06 -16.17 5.45
N ARG A 160 36.20 -15.46 5.42
CA ARG A 160 37.49 -16.04 5.00
C ARG A 160 37.89 -17.24 5.84
N GLU A 161 37.67 -17.17 7.14
CA GLU A 161 37.97 -18.25 8.07
C GLU A 161 36.86 -19.30 8.14
N ARG A 162 35.79 -19.17 7.37
CA ARG A 162 34.60 -20.04 7.36
C ARG A 162 34.07 -20.33 8.78
N ARG A 163 34.07 -19.31 9.64
CA ARG A 163 33.61 -19.45 11.02
C ARG A 163 32.08 -19.58 11.05
N ALA A 164 31.60 -20.82 11.01
CA ALA A 164 30.19 -21.11 11.25
C ALA A 164 29.81 -20.83 12.73
N PRO A 165 28.55 -20.49 13.03
CA PRO A 165 28.07 -20.34 14.40
C PRO A 165 28.34 -21.58 15.25
N LYS A 166 28.99 -21.39 16.41
CA LYS A 166 29.34 -22.49 17.30
C LYS A 166 28.14 -23.03 18.07
N ARG A 167 27.17 -22.14 18.39
CA ARG A 167 25.97 -22.49 19.14
C ARG A 167 24.76 -22.44 18.24
N VAL A 168 24.06 -23.56 18.11
CA VAL A 168 22.83 -23.70 17.34
C VAL A 168 21.71 -24.33 18.16
N ASP A 169 22.03 -24.83 19.36
CA ASP A 169 21.07 -25.40 20.30
C ASP A 169 20.76 -24.38 21.40
N PHE A 170 19.49 -23.98 21.47
CA PHE A 170 18.98 -22.98 22.40
C PHE A 170 18.02 -23.59 23.43
N CYS A 171 17.79 -24.92 23.34
CA CYS A 171 16.88 -25.63 24.23
C CYS A 171 17.45 -25.78 25.65
N GLY A 172 16.57 -25.67 26.64
CA GLY A 172 16.79 -26.33 27.92
C GLY A 172 16.29 -27.79 27.85
N ASP A 173 16.61 -28.60 28.85
CA ASP A 173 16.09 -29.95 28.96
C ASP A 173 14.54 -29.93 29.07
N GLY A 174 13.88 -30.76 28.26
CA GLY A 174 12.42 -30.82 28.27
C GLY A 174 11.80 -31.42 27.01
N PRO A 175 10.46 -31.40 26.90
CA PRO A 175 9.75 -32.03 25.79
C PRO A 175 10.16 -31.44 24.42
N VAL A 176 10.35 -30.13 24.35
CA VAL A 176 10.76 -29.43 23.11
C VAL A 176 12.14 -29.91 22.67
N HIS A 177 13.10 -30.06 23.60
CA HIS A 177 14.44 -30.54 23.29
C HIS A 177 14.39 -31.97 22.74
N ARG A 178 13.65 -32.88 23.40
CA ARG A 178 13.51 -34.27 22.93
C ARG A 178 12.89 -34.34 21.54
N CYS A 179 11.83 -33.57 21.29
CA CYS A 179 11.16 -33.52 20.00
C CYS A 179 12.12 -33.01 18.89
N ILE A 180 12.79 -31.87 19.10
CA ILE A 180 13.73 -31.33 18.12
C ILE A 180 14.88 -32.32 17.87
N HIS A 181 15.36 -33.00 18.88
CA HIS A 181 16.42 -34.00 18.76
C HIS A 181 15.95 -35.22 17.95
N ALA A 182 14.80 -35.80 18.26
CA ALA A 182 14.19 -36.91 17.55
C ALA A 182 13.96 -36.56 16.06
N VAL A 183 13.30 -35.42 15.80
CA VAL A 183 13.04 -34.91 14.44
C VAL A 183 14.36 -34.69 13.68
N SER A 184 15.38 -34.07 14.35
CA SER A 184 16.68 -33.82 13.73
C SER A 184 17.38 -35.10 13.29
N HIS A 185 17.28 -36.18 14.06
CA HIS A 185 17.87 -37.47 13.66
C HIS A 185 17.10 -38.11 12.52
N LEU A 186 15.77 -38.08 12.57
CA LEU A 186 14.93 -38.68 11.53
C LEU A 186 15.13 -38.05 10.15
N ILE A 187 15.42 -36.75 10.09
CA ILE A 187 15.57 -36.04 8.80
C ILE A 187 17.02 -35.81 8.39
N GLU A 188 18.01 -36.42 9.05
CA GLU A 188 19.44 -36.11 8.86
C GLU A 188 19.88 -36.28 7.41
N ASP A 189 19.59 -37.44 6.81
CA ASP A 189 19.96 -37.75 5.44
C ASP A 189 19.23 -36.85 4.42
N HIS A 190 17.94 -36.62 4.63
CA HIS A 190 17.13 -35.73 3.80
C HIS A 190 17.61 -34.29 3.85
N ALA A 191 17.95 -33.79 5.04
CA ALA A 191 18.45 -32.43 5.22
C ALA A 191 19.80 -32.23 4.56
N GLN A 192 20.68 -33.24 4.62
CA GLN A 192 21.97 -33.24 3.93
C GLN A 192 21.79 -33.27 2.41
N ALA A 193 20.92 -34.11 1.88
CA ALA A 193 20.60 -34.17 0.45
C ALA A 193 20.02 -32.86 -0.09
N ALA A 194 19.09 -32.22 0.68
CA ALA A 194 18.51 -30.92 0.35
C ALA A 194 19.47 -29.73 0.57
N GLY A 195 20.63 -29.95 1.20
CA GLY A 195 21.62 -28.90 1.50
C GLY A 195 21.12 -27.86 2.48
N VAL A 196 20.25 -28.28 3.42
CA VAL A 196 19.65 -27.44 4.48
C VAL A 196 20.23 -27.88 5.83
N SER A 197 20.46 -26.91 6.75
CA SER A 197 20.91 -27.26 8.09
C SER A 197 19.87 -28.12 8.82
N ARG A 198 20.31 -29.27 9.35
CA ARG A 198 19.47 -30.23 10.08
C ARG A 198 18.63 -29.57 11.20
N ARG A 199 19.25 -28.70 11.97
CA ARG A 199 18.57 -28.02 13.09
C ARG A 199 17.48 -27.06 12.60
N PHE A 200 17.81 -26.26 11.59
CA PHE A 200 16.85 -25.34 10.98
C PHE A 200 15.66 -26.11 10.35
N ALA A 201 15.95 -27.18 9.61
CA ALA A 201 14.90 -28.00 9.02
C ALA A 201 13.98 -28.61 10.11
N ALA A 202 14.55 -29.17 11.19
CA ALA A 202 13.78 -29.77 12.27
C ALA A 202 12.85 -28.76 12.94
N THR A 203 13.35 -27.57 13.30
CA THR A 203 12.50 -26.52 13.90
C THR A 203 11.41 -26.04 12.95
N LYS A 204 11.68 -25.94 11.65
CA LYS A 204 10.68 -25.54 10.64
C LYS A 204 9.62 -26.59 10.39
N ILE A 205 9.98 -27.87 10.38
CA ILE A 205 9.02 -28.99 10.30
C ILE A 205 8.08 -28.97 11.50
N ILE A 206 8.61 -28.85 12.71
CA ILE A 206 7.80 -28.76 13.93
C ILE A 206 6.85 -27.54 13.86
N GLU A 207 7.31 -26.43 13.34
CA GLU A 207 6.48 -25.23 13.09
C GLU A 207 5.42 -25.45 11.99
N GLY A 208 5.44 -26.55 11.23
CA GLY A 208 4.50 -26.87 10.16
C GLY A 208 4.79 -26.17 8.84
N ASP A 209 6.06 -25.89 8.54
CA ASP A 209 6.51 -25.27 7.29
C ASP A 209 6.42 -26.27 6.12
N THR A 210 5.38 -26.12 5.30
CA THR A 210 5.09 -27.01 4.17
C THR A 210 6.17 -27.00 3.08
N ASP A 211 6.83 -25.87 2.86
CA ASP A 211 7.86 -25.75 1.83
C ASP A 211 9.12 -26.54 2.22
N ILE A 212 9.50 -26.52 3.50
CA ILE A 212 10.63 -27.31 4.00
C ILE A 212 10.27 -28.80 3.97
N ILE A 213 9.04 -29.16 4.37
CA ILE A 213 8.57 -30.57 4.30
C ILE A 213 8.64 -31.10 2.86
N GLN A 214 8.17 -30.32 1.87
CA GLN A 214 8.25 -30.71 0.45
C GLN A 214 9.68 -30.80 -0.04
N ARG A 215 10.56 -29.88 0.36
CA ARG A 215 11.97 -29.86 -0.04
C ARG A 215 12.77 -31.08 0.47
N LEU A 216 12.35 -31.64 1.58
CA LEU A 216 13.00 -32.82 2.18
C LEU A 216 12.50 -34.14 1.60
N GLU A 217 11.42 -34.15 0.80
CA GLU A 217 10.87 -35.33 0.14
C GLU A 217 10.67 -36.53 1.11
N LEU A 218 10.10 -36.25 2.29
CA LEU A 218 9.86 -37.26 3.33
C LEU A 218 8.77 -38.26 2.89
N ASN A 219 8.96 -39.53 3.23
CA ASN A 219 7.93 -40.55 2.97
C ASN A 219 6.80 -40.51 4.00
N GLN A 220 5.70 -41.24 3.73
CA GLN A 220 4.50 -41.20 4.58
C GLN A 220 4.77 -41.71 6.01
N ASN A 221 5.59 -42.73 6.16
CA ASN A 221 5.92 -43.28 7.49
C ASN A 221 6.74 -42.26 8.31
N GLU A 222 7.69 -41.58 7.67
CA GLU A 222 8.47 -40.54 8.32
C GLU A 222 7.59 -39.38 8.78
N LEU A 223 6.63 -38.95 7.94
CA LEU A 223 5.67 -37.92 8.31
C LEU A 223 4.81 -38.32 9.51
N GLU A 224 4.38 -39.58 9.59
CA GLU A 224 3.62 -40.11 10.74
C GLU A 224 4.48 -40.16 12.01
N MET A 225 5.74 -40.59 11.93
CA MET A 225 6.66 -40.58 13.06
C MET A 225 6.96 -39.14 13.55
N LEU A 226 7.13 -38.19 12.61
CA LEU A 226 7.29 -36.77 12.94
C LEU A 226 6.06 -36.23 13.69
N GLU A 227 4.87 -36.46 13.16
CA GLU A 227 3.64 -35.99 13.79
C GLU A 227 3.42 -36.61 15.17
N HIS A 228 3.76 -37.88 15.34
CA HIS A 228 3.71 -38.54 16.66
C HIS A 228 4.61 -37.84 17.67
N SER A 229 5.86 -37.55 17.32
CA SER A 229 6.81 -36.85 18.20
C SER A 229 6.36 -35.42 18.52
N ILE A 230 5.71 -34.74 17.58
CA ILE A 230 5.17 -33.40 17.76
C ILE A 230 3.97 -33.43 18.71
N VAL A 231 3.03 -34.37 18.51
CA VAL A 231 1.84 -34.51 19.37
C VAL A 231 2.24 -34.88 20.80
N GLU A 232 3.25 -35.73 20.97
CA GLU A 232 3.81 -36.05 22.31
C GLU A 232 4.33 -34.78 23.00
N MET A 233 5.11 -33.94 22.28
CA MET A 233 5.61 -32.66 22.78
C MET A 233 4.46 -31.69 23.15
N GLU A 234 3.43 -31.58 22.32
CA GLU A 234 2.26 -30.72 22.55
C GLU A 234 1.49 -31.18 23.79
N THR A 235 1.31 -32.49 23.95
CA THR A 235 0.56 -33.10 25.07
C THR A 235 1.31 -32.92 26.38
N GLU A 236 2.59 -33.20 26.40
CA GLU A 236 3.43 -33.08 27.60
C GLU A 236 3.68 -31.61 27.98
N GLY A 237 3.96 -30.76 26.96
CA GLY A 237 4.25 -29.34 27.14
C GLY A 237 3.03 -28.45 27.38
N LYS A 238 1.82 -28.96 27.11
CA LYS A 238 0.54 -28.21 27.16
C LYS A 238 0.53 -26.92 26.32
N LEU A 239 1.35 -26.86 25.29
CA LEU A 239 1.49 -25.76 24.35
C LEU A 239 1.36 -26.30 22.92
N ASP A 240 0.74 -25.53 22.03
CA ASP A 240 0.81 -25.86 20.62
C ASP A 240 2.26 -25.76 20.09
N ARG A 241 2.55 -26.48 19.01
CA ARG A 241 3.89 -26.60 18.42
C ARG A 241 4.55 -25.25 18.16
N ASN A 242 3.79 -24.24 17.74
CA ASN A 242 4.31 -22.91 17.45
C ASN A 242 4.63 -22.15 18.73
N ALA A 243 3.76 -22.22 19.73
CA ALA A 243 3.99 -21.60 21.03
C ALA A 243 5.16 -22.25 21.75
N ALA A 244 5.32 -23.57 21.65
CA ALA A 244 6.41 -24.32 22.26
C ALA A 244 7.78 -23.90 21.72
N ILE A 245 7.93 -23.82 20.39
CA ILE A 245 9.19 -23.35 19.74
C ILE A 245 9.44 -21.87 20.04
N ALA A 246 8.40 -21.02 20.03
CA ALA A 246 8.55 -19.61 20.35
C ALA A 246 8.99 -19.41 21.82
N SER A 247 8.35 -20.11 22.77
CA SER A 247 8.72 -20.05 24.20
C SER A 247 10.17 -20.44 24.41
N MET A 248 10.62 -21.56 23.82
CA MET A 248 12.00 -22.02 23.90
C MET A 248 13.01 -20.94 23.47
N ARG A 249 12.74 -20.24 22.34
CA ARG A 249 13.60 -19.16 21.86
C ARG A 249 13.58 -17.96 22.80
N TYR A 250 12.41 -17.55 23.27
CA TYR A 250 12.27 -16.41 24.18
C TYR A 250 12.92 -16.69 25.54
N ASP A 251 12.78 -17.90 26.10
CA ASP A 251 13.42 -18.30 27.34
C ASP A 251 14.97 -18.23 27.25
N TYR A 252 15.51 -18.58 26.07
CA TYR A 252 16.95 -18.42 25.81
C TYR A 252 17.35 -16.95 25.71
N ILE A 253 16.58 -16.14 24.98
CA ILE A 253 16.83 -14.71 24.81
C ILE A 253 16.77 -13.99 26.15
N GLU A 254 15.80 -14.30 27.01
CA GLU A 254 15.66 -13.70 28.33
C GLU A 254 16.89 -14.00 29.20
N ARG A 255 17.32 -15.27 29.24
CA ARG A 255 18.55 -15.67 29.95
C ARG A 255 19.79 -14.99 29.40
N LEU A 256 19.93 -14.85 28.10
CA LEU A 256 21.03 -14.15 27.45
C LEU A 256 21.04 -12.67 27.83
N CYS A 257 19.90 -11.99 27.68
CA CYS A 257 19.77 -10.57 28.00
C CYS A 257 19.97 -10.29 29.50
N ALA A 258 19.48 -11.15 30.39
CA ALA A 258 19.71 -11.02 31.83
C ALA A 258 21.20 -11.04 32.22
N LYS A 259 22.03 -11.78 31.44
CA LYS A 259 23.50 -11.86 31.68
C LYS A 259 24.28 -10.74 30.99
N THR A 260 23.80 -10.22 29.87
CA THR A 260 24.63 -9.39 28.97
C THR A 260 24.13 -7.95 28.80
N VAL A 261 22.90 -7.67 29.17
CA VAL A 261 22.24 -6.37 28.93
C VAL A 261 21.84 -5.73 30.23
N VAL A 262 22.35 -4.54 30.51
CA VAL A 262 21.78 -3.64 31.51
C VAL A 262 20.76 -2.78 30.79
N LYS A 263 19.48 -3.01 31.08
CA LYS A 263 18.38 -2.29 30.40
C LYS A 263 18.53 -0.79 30.57
N CYS A 264 18.45 -0.08 29.47
CA CYS A 264 18.37 1.38 29.47
C CYS A 264 17.08 1.83 30.16
N GLN A 265 17.10 3.00 30.79
CA GLN A 265 15.86 3.66 31.19
C GLN A 265 15.04 3.94 29.93
N GLU A 266 13.72 3.77 30.02
CA GLU A 266 12.83 4.07 28.91
C GLU A 266 13.12 5.49 28.39
N SER A 267 13.37 5.60 27.08
CA SER A 267 13.70 6.89 26.48
C SER A 267 12.54 7.87 26.70
N LYS A 268 12.85 9.15 26.95
CA LYS A 268 11.82 10.19 27.10
C LYS A 268 10.89 10.24 25.90
N GLU A 269 11.38 9.89 24.71
CA GLU A 269 10.59 9.81 23.47
C GLU A 269 9.63 8.62 23.50
N HIS A 270 10.06 7.47 23.99
CA HIS A 270 9.19 6.30 24.15
C HIS A 270 8.07 6.58 25.15
N LEU A 271 8.40 7.19 26.32
CA LEU A 271 7.40 7.58 27.32
C LEU A 271 6.39 8.61 26.78
N ARG A 272 6.84 9.57 25.95
CA ARG A 272 5.95 10.51 25.26
C ARG A 272 5.06 9.77 24.27
N SER A 273 5.62 8.87 23.45
CA SER A 273 4.86 8.08 22.50
C SER A 273 3.80 7.24 23.19
N MET A 274 4.10 6.58 24.30
CA MET A 274 3.13 5.82 25.09
C MET A 274 1.99 6.70 25.65
N ARG A 275 2.29 7.95 26.07
CA ARG A 275 1.24 8.88 26.53
C ARG A 275 0.30 9.28 25.41
N PHE A 276 0.84 9.59 24.21
CA PHE A 276 0.01 9.87 23.02
C PHE A 276 -0.79 8.64 22.60
N ASP A 277 -0.18 7.45 22.61
CA ASP A 277 -0.84 6.22 22.23
C ASP A 277 -2.01 5.88 23.15
N ARG A 278 -1.94 6.18 24.45
CA ARG A 278 -3.06 5.99 25.38
C ARG A 278 -4.33 6.74 24.94
N ILE A 279 -4.19 7.88 24.24
CA ILE A 279 -5.31 8.67 23.74
C ILE A 279 -5.66 8.24 22.30
N LEU A 280 -4.66 8.17 21.42
CA LEU A 280 -4.83 7.95 19.99
C LEU A 280 -5.23 6.51 19.61
N THR A 281 -4.91 5.53 20.47
CA THR A 281 -5.33 4.12 20.30
C THR A 281 -6.43 3.71 21.28
N HIS A 282 -7.03 4.67 22.00
CA HIS A 282 -8.08 4.40 22.98
C HIS A 282 -9.33 3.84 22.31
N LYS A 283 -9.94 2.82 22.92
CA LYS A 283 -11.11 2.08 22.39
C LYS A 283 -12.26 2.95 21.86
N TYR A 284 -12.51 4.11 22.49
CA TYR A 284 -13.62 5.01 22.13
C TYR A 284 -13.15 6.29 21.42
N PHE A 285 -11.97 6.82 21.76
CA PHE A 285 -11.49 8.09 21.21
C PHE A 285 -10.69 7.96 19.92
N ALA A 286 -10.14 6.80 19.62
CA ALA A 286 -9.29 6.62 18.44
C ALA A 286 -10.02 6.97 17.13
N ILE A 287 -11.24 6.46 16.93
CA ILE A 287 -12.01 6.69 15.71
C ILE A 287 -12.49 8.16 15.59
N PRO A 288 -13.09 8.80 16.62
CA PRO A 288 -13.44 10.22 16.57
C PRO A 288 -12.25 11.14 16.30
N ILE A 289 -11.12 10.93 16.98
CA ILE A 289 -9.90 11.74 16.75
C ILE A 289 -9.41 11.56 15.31
N PHE A 290 -9.38 10.33 14.83
CA PHE A 290 -8.99 10.03 13.46
C PHE A 290 -9.90 10.74 12.44
N ILE A 291 -11.22 10.68 12.62
CA ILE A 291 -12.17 11.38 11.77
C ILE A 291 -11.92 12.90 11.82
N GLY A 292 -11.68 13.47 13.01
CA GLY A 292 -11.36 14.88 13.18
C GLY A 292 -10.09 15.31 12.44
N VAL A 293 -9.02 14.52 12.56
CA VAL A 293 -7.76 14.76 11.83
C VAL A 293 -7.97 14.69 10.32
N MET A 294 -8.73 13.71 9.83
CA MET A 294 -9.00 13.58 8.40
C MET A 294 -9.89 14.69 7.86
N LEU A 295 -10.92 15.10 8.60
CA LEU A 295 -11.75 16.24 8.23
C LEU A 295 -10.93 17.53 8.15
N LEU A 296 -10.02 17.75 9.09
CA LEU A 296 -9.11 18.89 9.07
C LEU A 296 -8.19 18.86 7.83
N ILE A 297 -7.61 17.70 7.51
CA ILE A 297 -6.75 17.54 6.33
C ILE A 297 -7.54 17.77 5.05
N PHE A 298 -8.73 17.21 4.92
CA PHE A 298 -9.57 17.40 3.74
C PHE A 298 -10.01 18.85 3.59
N TRP A 299 -10.40 19.51 4.68
CA TRP A 299 -10.73 20.93 4.66
C TRP A 299 -9.54 21.80 4.22
N LEU A 300 -8.36 21.58 4.79
CA LEU A 300 -7.16 22.30 4.37
C LEU A 300 -6.78 22.02 2.90
N THR A 301 -6.98 20.79 2.43
CA THR A 301 -6.61 20.36 1.07
C THR A 301 -7.60 20.89 0.03
N PHE A 302 -8.92 20.77 0.27
CA PHE A 302 -9.92 21.03 -0.76
C PHE A 302 -10.53 22.43 -0.68
N ASP A 303 -10.58 23.05 0.50
CA ASP A 303 -11.23 24.37 0.68
C ASP A 303 -10.24 25.52 0.89
N VAL A 304 -9.07 25.26 1.47
CA VAL A 304 -8.14 26.35 1.84
C VAL A 304 -6.91 26.37 0.94
N LEU A 305 -5.93 25.50 1.21
CA LEU A 305 -4.63 25.56 0.53
C LEU A 305 -4.68 25.02 -0.90
N GLY A 306 -5.29 23.87 -1.09
CA GLY A 306 -5.35 23.22 -2.39
C GLY A 306 -6.23 23.98 -3.36
N ALA A 307 -7.40 24.47 -2.92
CA ALA A 307 -8.30 25.30 -3.74
C ALA A 307 -7.63 26.60 -4.17
N ALA A 308 -7.04 27.35 -3.26
CA ALA A 308 -6.37 28.62 -3.58
C ALA A 308 -5.22 28.44 -4.60
N LEU A 309 -4.43 27.38 -4.44
CA LEU A 309 -3.35 27.06 -5.39
C LEU A 309 -3.89 26.55 -6.73
N GLN A 310 -4.99 25.81 -6.71
CA GLN A 310 -5.68 25.35 -7.92
C GLN A 310 -6.22 26.53 -8.73
N ASP A 311 -6.91 27.46 -8.07
CA ASP A 311 -7.46 28.65 -8.73
C ASP A 311 -6.36 29.51 -9.34
N LEU A 312 -5.25 29.69 -8.61
CA LEU A 312 -4.09 30.41 -9.13
C LEU A 312 -3.51 29.74 -10.38
N LEU A 313 -3.36 28.41 -10.38
CA LEU A 313 -2.85 27.67 -11.54
C LEU A 313 -3.85 27.69 -12.69
N ALA A 314 -5.16 27.53 -12.41
CA ALA A 314 -6.23 27.60 -13.40
C ALA A 314 -6.26 28.99 -14.08
N LEU A 315 -6.12 30.08 -13.31
CA LEU A 315 -6.00 31.44 -13.85
C LEU A 315 -4.76 31.57 -14.76
N GLY A 316 -3.62 30.99 -14.38
CA GLY A 316 -2.42 30.98 -15.20
C GLY A 316 -2.62 30.26 -16.52
N ILE A 317 -3.20 29.05 -16.47
CA ILE A 317 -3.51 28.25 -17.65
C ILE A 317 -4.55 28.95 -18.53
N GLY A 318 -5.59 29.56 -17.92
CA GLY A 318 -6.63 30.31 -18.64
C GLY A 318 -6.05 31.50 -19.39
N LYS A 319 -5.24 32.34 -18.75
CA LYS A 319 -4.55 33.48 -19.42
C LYS A 319 -3.63 33.03 -20.54
N LEU A 320 -2.92 31.89 -20.36
CA LEU A 320 -2.09 31.35 -21.41
C LEU A 320 -2.96 30.86 -22.59
N GLY A 321 -4.10 30.25 -22.31
CA GLY A 321 -5.10 29.85 -23.31
C GLY A 321 -5.64 31.03 -24.10
N GLU A 322 -6.05 32.13 -23.42
CA GLU A 322 -6.52 33.37 -24.06
C GLU A 322 -5.45 33.98 -24.97
N LEU A 323 -4.18 33.98 -24.53
CA LEU A 323 -3.07 34.51 -25.31
C LEU A 323 -2.81 33.68 -26.58
N VAL A 324 -2.90 32.37 -26.46
CA VAL A 324 -2.77 31.44 -27.61
C VAL A 324 -3.98 31.58 -28.52
N ASP A 325 -5.19 31.68 -28.01
CA ASP A 325 -6.42 31.90 -28.76
C ASP A 325 -6.36 33.19 -29.59
N ALA A 326 -5.96 34.30 -28.98
CA ALA A 326 -5.77 35.56 -29.67
C ALA A 326 -4.68 35.46 -30.76
N GLY A 327 -3.59 34.75 -30.51
CA GLY A 327 -2.53 34.51 -31.49
C GLY A 327 -2.99 33.67 -32.69
N LEU A 328 -3.72 32.57 -32.43
CA LEU A 328 -4.26 31.69 -33.49
C LEU A 328 -5.34 32.41 -34.33
N THR A 329 -6.17 33.20 -33.68
CA THR A 329 -7.21 34.02 -34.36
C THR A 329 -6.56 35.11 -35.23
N ALA A 330 -5.53 35.81 -34.73
CA ALA A 330 -4.79 36.79 -35.51
C ALA A 330 -4.05 36.20 -36.71
N TYR A 331 -3.59 34.96 -36.61
CA TYR A 331 -2.94 34.23 -37.72
C TYR A 331 -3.96 33.68 -38.73
N GLY A 332 -5.26 33.59 -38.39
CA GLY A 332 -6.31 33.09 -39.26
C GLY A 332 -6.22 31.58 -39.53
N ILE A 333 -5.88 30.79 -38.54
CA ILE A 333 -5.72 29.34 -38.66
C ILE A 333 -7.06 28.65 -38.95
N ASN A 334 -7.03 27.43 -39.54
CA ASN A 334 -8.20 26.63 -39.81
C ASN A 334 -9.03 26.42 -38.52
N PRO A 335 -10.37 26.63 -38.53
CA PRO A 335 -11.24 26.49 -37.35
C PRO A 335 -11.11 25.14 -36.63
N VAL A 336 -10.89 24.05 -37.37
CA VAL A 336 -10.69 22.71 -36.76
C VAL A 336 -9.41 22.64 -35.94
N VAL A 337 -8.33 23.20 -36.46
CA VAL A 337 -7.03 23.24 -35.77
C VAL A 337 -7.09 24.18 -34.55
N HIS A 338 -7.81 25.29 -34.72
CA HIS A 338 -8.06 26.23 -33.62
C HIS A 338 -8.80 25.53 -32.45
N SER A 339 -9.92 24.86 -32.71
CA SER A 339 -10.68 24.10 -31.71
C SER A 339 -9.86 22.96 -31.13
N LEU A 340 -9.04 22.25 -31.91
CA LEU A 340 -8.15 21.21 -31.40
C LEU A 340 -7.19 21.76 -30.35
N ILE A 341 -6.60 22.93 -30.61
CA ILE A 341 -5.63 23.52 -29.69
C ILE A 341 -6.32 24.08 -28.47
N ILE A 342 -7.39 24.87 -28.62
CA ILE A 342 -8.04 25.54 -27.51
C ILE A 342 -8.92 24.55 -26.71
N ASP A 343 -9.87 23.89 -27.38
CA ASP A 343 -10.86 23.03 -26.70
C ASP A 343 -10.30 21.64 -26.39
N GLY A 344 -9.50 21.08 -27.32
CA GLY A 344 -8.93 19.75 -27.13
C GLY A 344 -7.74 19.72 -26.17
N ILE A 345 -6.77 20.65 -26.34
CA ILE A 345 -5.52 20.62 -25.59
C ILE A 345 -5.61 21.52 -24.34
N PHE A 346 -5.84 22.84 -24.52
CA PHE A 346 -5.84 23.77 -23.40
C PHE A 346 -6.98 23.52 -22.41
N ALA A 347 -8.21 23.37 -22.87
CA ALA A 347 -9.33 23.09 -21.99
C ALA A 347 -9.22 21.68 -21.40
N GLY A 348 -8.91 20.66 -22.21
CA GLY A 348 -8.85 19.27 -21.77
C GLY A 348 -7.68 18.97 -20.83
N VAL A 349 -6.44 19.28 -21.26
CA VAL A 349 -5.24 19.02 -20.42
C VAL A 349 -5.14 20.03 -19.30
N GLY A 350 -5.47 21.30 -19.56
CA GLY A 350 -5.42 22.37 -18.57
C GLY A 350 -6.29 22.10 -17.36
N SER A 351 -7.51 21.61 -17.57
CA SER A 351 -8.41 21.24 -16.47
C SER A 351 -7.81 20.16 -15.57
N VAL A 352 -7.11 19.18 -16.14
CA VAL A 352 -6.49 18.09 -15.37
C VAL A 352 -5.24 18.55 -14.65
N VAL A 353 -4.41 19.37 -15.30
CA VAL A 353 -3.18 19.91 -14.69
C VAL A 353 -3.52 20.85 -13.54
N SER A 354 -4.64 21.58 -13.61
CA SER A 354 -5.09 22.45 -12.53
C SER A 354 -5.35 21.72 -11.20
N PHE A 355 -5.59 20.40 -11.21
CA PHE A 355 -5.71 19.59 -9.98
C PHE A 355 -4.37 19.21 -9.34
N LEU A 356 -3.24 19.45 -10.00
CA LEU A 356 -1.91 19.12 -9.46
C LEU A 356 -1.67 19.68 -8.06
N PRO A 357 -1.98 20.96 -7.75
CA PRO A 357 -1.76 21.52 -6.42
C PRO A 357 -2.54 20.79 -5.33
N ILE A 358 -3.80 20.45 -5.56
CA ILE A 358 -4.62 19.69 -4.60
C ILE A 358 -3.95 18.33 -4.30
N ILE A 359 -3.47 17.65 -5.33
CA ILE A 359 -2.79 16.36 -5.18
C ILE A 359 -1.50 16.51 -4.36
N VAL A 360 -0.70 17.52 -4.64
CA VAL A 360 0.55 17.80 -3.91
C VAL A 360 0.27 18.12 -2.45
N VAL A 361 -0.72 18.98 -2.15
CA VAL A 361 -1.12 19.34 -0.77
C VAL A 361 -1.65 18.12 -0.03
N MET A 362 -2.45 17.28 -0.68
CA MET A 362 -2.96 16.06 -0.08
C MET A 362 -1.80 15.09 0.28
N PHE A 363 -0.86 14.87 -0.65
CA PHE A 363 0.29 14.03 -0.37
C PHE A 363 1.22 14.61 0.69
N PHE A 364 1.32 15.93 0.80
CA PHE A 364 2.05 16.59 1.87
C PHE A 364 1.51 16.20 3.24
N PHE A 365 0.21 16.33 3.46
CA PHE A 365 -0.41 15.94 4.74
C PHE A 365 -0.34 14.44 4.98
N LEU A 366 -0.56 13.61 3.95
CA LEU A 366 -0.46 12.16 4.09
C LEU A 366 0.96 11.72 4.43
N SER A 367 1.98 12.34 3.84
CA SER A 367 3.39 12.08 4.17
C SER A 367 3.70 12.42 5.62
N ILE A 368 3.17 13.54 6.13
CA ILE A 368 3.31 13.91 7.55
C ILE A 368 2.67 12.83 8.44
N LEU A 369 1.47 12.38 8.12
CA LEU A 369 0.79 11.34 8.92
C LEU A 369 1.54 10.00 8.89
N GLU A 370 2.14 9.65 7.74
CA GLU A 370 2.91 8.43 7.55
C GLU A 370 4.24 8.51 8.31
N ASP A 371 5.03 9.56 8.11
CA ASP A 371 6.34 9.75 8.71
C ASP A 371 6.26 9.91 10.24
N THR A 372 5.21 10.56 10.75
CA THR A 372 4.97 10.66 12.20
C THR A 372 4.59 9.32 12.83
N GLY A 373 4.26 8.29 12.04
CA GLY A 373 3.81 7.00 12.52
C GLY A 373 2.33 6.96 12.93
N TYR A 374 1.56 8.03 12.71
CA TYR A 374 0.13 8.07 13.04
C TYR A 374 -0.69 7.05 12.24
N MET A 375 -0.34 6.87 10.95
CA MET A 375 -1.03 5.90 10.09
C MET A 375 -0.90 4.46 10.58
N ALA A 376 0.21 4.10 11.23
CA ALA A 376 0.39 2.79 11.86
C ALA A 376 -0.61 2.55 13.00
N ARG A 377 -0.90 3.61 13.81
CA ARG A 377 -1.89 3.54 14.89
C ARG A 377 -3.29 3.38 14.36
N VAL A 378 -3.63 4.13 13.33
CA VAL A 378 -4.93 4.01 12.65
C VAL A 378 -5.12 2.60 12.08
N ALA A 379 -4.11 2.07 11.39
CA ALA A 379 -4.14 0.70 10.88
C ALA A 379 -4.31 -0.33 12.00
N PHE A 380 -3.66 -0.14 13.14
CA PHE A 380 -3.80 -1.00 14.32
C PHE A 380 -5.23 -0.98 14.89
N VAL A 381 -5.83 0.20 15.06
CA VAL A 381 -7.20 0.35 15.57
C VAL A 381 -8.22 -0.28 14.60
N MET A 382 -8.03 -0.08 13.30
CA MET A 382 -8.94 -0.56 12.26
C MET A 382 -8.80 -2.04 11.96
N ASP A 383 -7.70 -2.70 12.37
CA ASP A 383 -7.41 -4.10 12.06
C ASP A 383 -8.52 -5.04 12.55
N LYS A 384 -9.05 -4.82 13.75
CA LYS A 384 -10.14 -5.64 14.31
C LYS A 384 -11.42 -5.60 13.45
N LEU A 385 -11.74 -4.44 12.86
CA LEU A 385 -12.92 -4.28 12.00
C LEU A 385 -12.69 -4.88 10.63
N LEU A 386 -11.52 -4.59 10.01
CA LEU A 386 -11.20 -5.04 8.66
C LEU A 386 -10.98 -6.55 8.56
N ARG A 387 -10.48 -7.19 9.61
CA ARG A 387 -10.36 -8.66 9.66
C ARG A 387 -11.71 -9.36 9.51
N LYS A 388 -12.80 -8.79 10.02
CA LYS A 388 -14.16 -9.33 9.80
C LYS A 388 -14.57 -9.31 8.32
N LEU A 389 -14.00 -8.38 7.55
CA LEU A 389 -14.20 -8.26 6.11
C LEU A 389 -13.17 -9.08 5.30
N GLY A 390 -12.23 -9.76 5.99
CA GLY A 390 -11.16 -10.52 5.35
C GLY A 390 -9.98 -9.68 4.86
N LEU A 391 -9.77 -8.49 5.42
CA LEU A 391 -8.69 -7.57 5.09
C LEU A 391 -7.80 -7.30 6.31
N SER A 392 -6.54 -6.98 6.08
CA SER A 392 -5.64 -6.49 7.14
C SER A 392 -5.89 -5.00 7.43
N GLY A 393 -5.55 -4.55 8.64
CA GLY A 393 -5.71 -3.15 9.06
C GLY A 393 -4.97 -2.16 8.15
N ARG A 394 -3.87 -2.56 7.51
CA ARG A 394 -3.14 -1.72 6.55
C ARG A 394 -3.96 -1.36 5.32
N SER A 395 -4.95 -2.18 4.93
CA SER A 395 -5.84 -1.90 3.79
C SER A 395 -6.71 -0.66 4.01
N PHE A 396 -6.86 -0.22 5.26
CA PHE A 396 -7.62 0.98 5.59
C PHE A 396 -7.02 2.26 5.01
N VAL A 397 -5.70 2.36 5.01
CA VAL A 397 -4.97 3.55 4.52
C VAL A 397 -5.26 3.84 3.04
N PRO A 398 -5.08 2.90 2.09
CA PRO A 398 -5.49 3.09 0.70
C PRO A 398 -6.97 3.43 0.54
N MET A 399 -7.87 2.76 1.27
CA MET A 399 -9.30 3.04 1.19
C MET A 399 -9.62 4.47 1.61
N LEU A 400 -8.96 4.96 2.67
CA LEU A 400 -9.12 6.31 3.14
C LEU A 400 -8.66 7.35 2.11
N ILE A 401 -7.49 7.15 1.51
CA ILE A 401 -6.97 8.00 0.44
C ILE A 401 -7.98 8.05 -0.72
N GLY A 402 -8.74 6.97 -0.93
CA GLY A 402 -9.79 6.86 -1.93
C GLY A 402 -10.90 7.92 -1.83
N PHE A 403 -11.17 8.45 -0.66
CA PHE A 403 -12.11 9.57 -0.48
C PHE A 403 -11.59 10.89 -1.08
N GLY A 404 -10.28 11.06 -1.14
CA GLY A 404 -9.67 12.16 -1.86
C GLY A 404 -9.58 11.87 -3.36
N CYS A 405 -8.81 10.84 -3.73
CA CYS A 405 -8.59 10.45 -5.12
C CYS A 405 -8.27 8.94 -5.24
N THR A 406 -8.92 8.27 -6.18
CA THR A 406 -8.72 6.83 -6.42
C THR A 406 -7.32 6.50 -6.95
N VAL A 407 -6.70 7.38 -7.73
CA VAL A 407 -5.36 7.13 -8.32
C VAL A 407 -4.29 6.92 -7.24
N PRO A 408 -4.04 7.87 -6.32
CA PRO A 408 -3.07 7.69 -5.24
C PRO A 408 -3.47 6.55 -4.30
N ALA A 409 -4.76 6.34 -4.08
CA ALA A 409 -5.27 5.25 -3.25
C ALA A 409 -4.84 3.87 -3.78
N VAL A 410 -5.03 3.64 -5.08
CA VAL A 410 -4.60 2.39 -5.75
C VAL A 410 -3.08 2.24 -5.69
N MET A 411 -2.32 3.32 -5.88
CA MET A 411 -0.86 3.28 -5.77
C MET A 411 -0.38 2.97 -4.34
N ALA A 412 -1.07 3.49 -3.33
CA ALA A 412 -0.75 3.21 -1.92
C ALA A 412 -0.92 1.73 -1.55
N THR A 413 -1.69 0.94 -2.33
CA THR A 413 -1.81 -0.50 -2.10
C THR A 413 -0.51 -1.27 -2.28
N ARG A 414 0.53 -0.68 -2.87
CA ARG A 414 1.88 -1.27 -2.99
C ARG A 414 2.53 -1.55 -1.63
N THR A 415 2.13 -0.81 -0.60
CA THR A 415 2.64 -1.00 0.77
C THR A 415 2.02 -2.21 1.47
N LEU A 416 1.03 -2.86 0.86
CA LEU A 416 0.39 -4.05 1.42
C LEU A 416 1.23 -5.30 1.16
N PRO A 417 1.60 -6.05 2.20
CA PRO A 417 2.49 -7.22 2.09
C PRO A 417 1.82 -8.41 1.39
N SER A 418 0.49 -8.53 1.48
CA SER A 418 -0.26 -9.64 0.88
C SER A 418 -0.77 -9.28 -0.50
N ALA A 419 -0.42 -10.08 -1.52
CA ALA A 419 -0.95 -9.93 -2.88
C ALA A 419 -2.47 -10.07 -2.93
N ARG A 420 -3.07 -10.91 -2.06
CA ARG A 420 -4.51 -11.10 -1.89
C ARG A 420 -5.16 -9.81 -1.37
N ASP A 421 -4.66 -9.28 -0.24
CA ASP A 421 -5.20 -8.07 0.38
C ASP A 421 -5.03 -6.86 -0.55
N ARG A 422 -3.88 -6.78 -1.25
CA ARG A 422 -3.61 -5.75 -2.25
C ARG A 422 -4.65 -5.76 -3.37
N ARG A 423 -4.88 -6.92 -4.02
CA ARG A 423 -5.87 -7.04 -5.11
C ARG A 423 -7.29 -6.73 -4.62
N MET A 424 -7.67 -7.25 -3.47
CA MET A 424 -8.99 -7.00 -2.88
C MET A 424 -9.17 -5.51 -2.56
N THR A 425 -8.17 -4.85 -1.96
CA THR A 425 -8.19 -3.41 -1.66
C THR A 425 -8.30 -2.57 -2.92
N ILE A 426 -7.55 -2.91 -4.00
CA ILE A 426 -7.67 -2.24 -5.31
C ILE A 426 -9.10 -2.28 -5.84
N LEU A 427 -9.78 -3.42 -5.74
CA LEU A 427 -11.16 -3.58 -6.21
C LEU A 427 -12.18 -2.83 -5.36
N LEU A 428 -11.89 -2.63 -4.07
CA LEU A 428 -12.79 -1.94 -3.14
C LEU A 428 -12.60 -0.42 -3.15
N THR A 429 -11.41 0.08 -3.46
CA THR A 429 -11.10 1.53 -3.45
C THR A 429 -12.06 2.38 -4.29
N PRO A 430 -12.53 1.98 -5.49
CA PRO A 430 -13.45 2.79 -6.29
C PRO A 430 -14.85 3.00 -5.69
N TYR A 431 -15.26 2.21 -4.72
CA TYR A 431 -16.52 2.41 -3.98
C TYR A 431 -16.45 3.60 -3.01
N MET A 432 -15.23 4.05 -2.68
CA MET A 432 -15.03 5.28 -1.90
C MET A 432 -15.29 6.48 -2.82
N SER A 433 -16.12 7.42 -2.33
CA SER A 433 -16.48 8.63 -3.11
C SER A 433 -15.29 9.58 -3.14
N CYS A 434 -14.66 9.74 -4.31
CA CYS A 434 -13.61 10.74 -4.49
C CYS A 434 -14.19 12.18 -4.61
N SER A 435 -13.33 13.19 -4.38
CA SER A 435 -13.69 14.59 -4.43
C SER A 435 -14.32 15.04 -5.75
N ALA A 436 -13.90 14.47 -6.89
CA ALA A 436 -14.46 14.78 -8.21
C ALA A 436 -15.95 14.39 -8.38
N LYS A 437 -16.52 13.60 -7.48
CA LYS A 437 -17.95 13.27 -7.47
C LYS A 437 -18.79 14.34 -6.72
N ILE A 438 -18.16 15.15 -5.86
CA ILE A 438 -18.85 16.15 -5.03
C ILE A 438 -19.69 17.14 -5.86
N PRO A 439 -19.22 17.72 -6.97
CA PRO A 439 -20.02 18.63 -7.79
C PRO A 439 -21.32 17.99 -8.30
N ILE A 440 -21.27 16.70 -8.70
CA ILE A 440 -22.47 15.96 -9.14
C ILE A 440 -23.47 15.88 -7.97
N TYR A 441 -23.00 15.48 -6.78
CA TYR A 441 -23.85 15.35 -5.60
C TYR A 441 -24.45 16.69 -5.18
N ALA A 442 -23.66 17.76 -5.20
CA ALA A 442 -24.09 19.09 -4.81
C ALA A 442 -25.20 19.61 -5.74
N VAL A 443 -25.00 19.56 -7.07
CA VAL A 443 -25.97 20.07 -8.05
C VAL A 443 -27.29 19.28 -7.99
N PHE A 444 -27.21 17.94 -7.94
CA PHE A 444 -28.43 17.11 -7.85
C PHE A 444 -29.14 17.23 -6.50
N SER A 445 -28.39 17.32 -5.39
CA SER A 445 -28.97 17.51 -4.07
C SER A 445 -29.66 18.85 -3.96
N ALA A 446 -29.08 19.92 -4.52
CA ALA A 446 -29.69 21.24 -4.55
C ALA A 446 -30.97 21.28 -5.42
N ALA A 447 -30.98 20.54 -6.55
CA ALA A 447 -32.10 20.49 -7.46
C ALA A 447 -33.30 19.71 -6.91
N PHE A 448 -33.08 18.53 -6.30
CA PHE A 448 -34.15 17.61 -5.90
C PHE A 448 -34.41 17.57 -4.40
N PHE A 449 -33.42 17.92 -3.57
CA PHE A 449 -33.50 17.84 -2.12
C PHE A 449 -32.99 19.11 -1.42
N PRO A 450 -33.47 20.34 -1.76
CA PRO A 450 -32.88 21.59 -1.27
C PRO A 450 -32.88 21.70 0.26
N LYS A 451 -33.93 21.19 0.91
CA LYS A 451 -34.04 21.20 2.39
C LYS A 451 -33.11 20.17 3.07
N TYR A 452 -32.70 19.13 2.37
CA TYR A 452 -31.94 17.99 2.90
C TYR A 452 -30.62 17.73 2.12
N ALA A 453 -30.11 18.73 1.39
CA ALA A 453 -28.97 18.59 0.52
C ALA A 453 -27.75 18.01 1.25
N ALA A 454 -27.40 18.53 2.42
CA ALA A 454 -26.31 18.02 3.24
C ALA A 454 -26.54 16.57 3.69
N LEU A 455 -27.76 16.22 4.09
CA LEU A 455 -28.10 14.84 4.49
C LEU A 455 -27.98 13.89 3.29
N THR A 456 -28.44 14.29 2.11
CA THR A 456 -28.34 13.51 0.88
C THR A 456 -26.88 13.23 0.53
N MET A 457 -26.00 14.22 0.63
CA MET A 457 -24.56 14.03 0.40
C MET A 457 -23.96 13.05 1.40
N VAL A 458 -24.29 13.16 2.68
CA VAL A 458 -23.83 12.23 3.72
C VAL A 458 -24.32 10.82 3.44
N LEU A 459 -25.59 10.65 3.07
CA LEU A 459 -26.15 9.34 2.71
C LEU A 459 -25.47 8.72 1.50
N LEU A 460 -25.09 9.50 0.48
CA LEU A 460 -24.33 9.00 -0.67
C LEU A 460 -22.93 8.52 -0.25
N TYR A 461 -22.22 9.24 0.61
CA TYR A 461 -20.93 8.79 1.11
C TYR A 461 -21.04 7.48 1.89
N PHE A 462 -21.98 7.38 2.82
CA PHE A 462 -22.22 6.14 3.57
C PHE A 462 -22.76 5.02 2.69
N GLY A 463 -23.54 5.33 1.67
CA GLY A 463 -24.01 4.37 0.67
C GLY A 463 -22.86 3.71 -0.09
N GLY A 464 -21.86 4.50 -0.51
CA GLY A 464 -20.64 3.98 -1.13
C GLY A 464 -19.87 3.04 -0.21
N ILE A 465 -19.67 3.44 1.06
CA ILE A 465 -19.01 2.59 2.07
C ILE A 465 -19.80 1.29 2.27
N PHE A 466 -21.12 1.37 2.39
CA PHE A 466 -21.98 0.22 2.61
C PHE A 466 -21.89 -0.79 1.45
N VAL A 467 -21.99 -0.33 0.21
CA VAL A 467 -21.80 -1.18 -0.97
C VAL A 467 -20.38 -1.75 -1.01
N GLY A 468 -19.37 -0.97 -0.65
CA GLY A 468 -17.99 -1.44 -0.52
C GLY A 468 -17.83 -2.56 0.50
N ILE A 469 -18.51 -2.46 1.66
CA ILE A 469 -18.53 -3.52 2.68
C ILE A 469 -19.21 -4.79 2.15
N LEU A 470 -20.36 -4.65 1.48
CA LEU A 470 -21.03 -5.80 0.86
C LEU A 470 -20.15 -6.47 -0.20
N ALA A 471 -19.52 -5.67 -1.08
CA ALA A 471 -18.57 -6.18 -2.06
C ALA A 471 -17.38 -6.89 -1.40
N ALA A 472 -16.84 -6.37 -0.30
CA ALA A 472 -15.77 -7.00 0.46
C ALA A 472 -16.20 -8.37 1.02
N LEU A 473 -17.38 -8.48 1.59
CA LEU A 473 -17.92 -9.74 2.10
C LEU A 473 -18.12 -10.78 0.98
N VAL A 474 -18.63 -10.35 -0.17
CA VAL A 474 -18.79 -11.22 -1.36
C VAL A 474 -17.41 -11.67 -1.86
N PHE A 475 -16.46 -10.76 -2.04
CA PHE A 475 -15.13 -11.09 -2.51
C PHE A 475 -14.38 -12.01 -1.56
N ASN A 476 -14.50 -11.81 -0.26
CA ASN A 476 -13.87 -12.68 0.74
C ASN A 476 -14.40 -14.13 0.69
N LYS A 477 -15.71 -14.31 0.42
CA LYS A 477 -16.33 -15.63 0.33
C LYS A 477 -16.13 -16.31 -1.03
N THR A 478 -15.86 -15.56 -2.09
CA THR A 478 -15.78 -16.05 -3.47
C THR A 478 -14.37 -16.07 -4.02
N ALA A 479 -13.90 -14.91 -4.51
CA ALA A 479 -12.66 -14.78 -5.29
C ALA A 479 -11.39 -14.74 -4.42
N PHE A 480 -11.49 -14.26 -3.17
CA PHE A 480 -10.35 -14.04 -2.27
C PHE A 480 -10.50 -14.82 -0.96
N ARG A 481 -10.76 -16.13 -1.04
CA ARG A 481 -10.84 -17.01 0.13
C ARG A 481 -9.48 -17.06 0.85
N GLY A 482 -9.51 -17.10 2.19
CA GLY A 482 -8.33 -17.22 3.05
C GLY A 482 -8.34 -16.21 4.20
N ASN A 483 -7.43 -16.40 5.15
CA ASN A 483 -7.29 -15.50 6.29
C ASN A 483 -6.38 -14.33 5.93
N PRO A 484 -6.68 -13.11 6.40
CA PRO A 484 -5.78 -11.98 6.26
C PRO A 484 -4.48 -12.23 7.03
N VAL A 485 -3.39 -11.69 6.51
CA VAL A 485 -2.09 -11.78 7.19
C VAL A 485 -2.20 -11.17 8.59
N PRO A 486 -1.71 -11.85 9.64
CA PRO A 486 -1.71 -11.28 10.99
C PRO A 486 -0.98 -9.94 11.02
N PHE A 487 -1.62 -8.94 11.60
CA PHE A 487 -1.03 -7.63 11.78
C PHE A 487 -0.13 -7.65 13.03
N VAL A 488 1.12 -8.05 12.84
CA VAL A 488 2.16 -7.97 13.87
C VAL A 488 3.06 -6.79 13.51
N MET A 489 2.82 -5.63 14.10
CA MET A 489 3.64 -4.44 13.88
C MET A 489 3.91 -3.75 15.21
N GLU A 490 5.16 -3.39 15.43
CA GLU A 490 5.51 -2.42 16.47
C GLU A 490 5.01 -1.05 16.04
N LEU A 491 4.38 -0.34 16.98
CA LEU A 491 4.06 1.05 16.74
C LEU A 491 5.38 1.85 16.81
N PRO A 492 5.81 2.45 15.69
CA PRO A 492 7.05 3.22 15.67
C PRO A 492 6.94 4.43 16.61
N ASN A 493 8.03 4.87 17.23
CA ASN A 493 8.03 6.11 18.00
C ASN A 493 7.63 7.29 17.11
N TYR A 494 6.92 8.27 17.69
CA TYR A 494 6.59 9.49 16.95
C TYR A 494 7.86 10.25 16.62
N ARG A 495 8.05 10.53 15.33
CA ARG A 495 9.18 11.32 14.82
C ARG A 495 8.67 12.47 13.96
N LEU A 496 9.36 13.58 13.99
CA LEU A 496 9.06 14.68 13.05
C LEU A 496 9.58 14.28 11.67
N PRO A 497 8.79 14.51 10.61
CA PRO A 497 9.19 14.19 9.25
C PRO A 497 10.39 15.02 8.82
N SER A 498 11.29 14.42 8.05
CA SER A 498 12.41 15.13 7.44
C SER A 498 11.90 15.96 6.26
N ALA A 499 12.12 17.28 6.29
CA ALA A 499 11.71 18.18 5.21
C ALA A 499 12.25 17.74 3.83
N LYS A 500 13.48 17.22 3.78
CA LYS A 500 14.08 16.70 2.55
C LYS A 500 13.35 15.48 2.01
N SER A 501 13.00 14.52 2.88
CA SER A 501 12.27 13.30 2.49
C SER A 501 10.88 13.64 1.97
N VAL A 502 10.16 14.53 2.67
CA VAL A 502 8.84 15.01 2.24
C VAL A 502 8.93 15.70 0.88
N ALA A 503 9.88 16.62 0.69
CA ALA A 503 10.04 17.32 -0.59
C ALA A 503 10.35 16.38 -1.76
N MET A 504 11.22 15.38 -1.55
CA MET A 504 11.51 14.35 -2.58
C MET A 504 10.28 13.53 -2.91
N LEU A 505 9.54 13.06 -1.90
CA LEU A 505 8.30 12.29 -2.12
C LEU A 505 7.26 13.11 -2.89
N LEU A 506 7.07 14.39 -2.54
CA LEU A 506 6.15 15.29 -3.24
C LEU A 506 6.55 15.47 -4.71
N TRP A 507 7.85 15.66 -4.98
CA TRP A 507 8.36 15.77 -6.34
C TRP A 507 8.10 14.50 -7.15
N ASP A 508 8.37 13.32 -6.60
CA ASP A 508 8.13 12.05 -7.28
C ASP A 508 6.63 11.85 -7.58
N LYS A 509 5.75 12.18 -6.64
CA LYS A 509 4.30 12.11 -6.84
C LYS A 509 3.78 13.11 -7.87
N ALA A 510 4.28 14.35 -7.85
CA ALA A 510 3.95 15.37 -8.83
C ALA A 510 4.42 14.96 -10.24
N LYS A 511 5.65 14.45 -10.36
CA LYS A 511 6.22 13.95 -11.62
C LYS A 511 5.40 12.77 -12.18
N ASP A 512 5.08 11.79 -11.35
CA ASP A 512 4.25 10.65 -11.72
C ASP A 512 2.86 11.08 -12.21
N PHE A 513 2.25 12.07 -11.55
CA PHE A 513 0.95 12.61 -11.96
C PHE A 513 1.04 13.32 -13.32
N LEU A 514 2.02 14.21 -13.49
CA LEU A 514 2.24 14.91 -14.75
C LEU A 514 2.50 13.96 -15.93
N GLN A 515 3.33 12.93 -15.75
CA GLN A 515 3.56 11.93 -16.78
C GLN A 515 2.27 11.22 -17.20
N ARG A 516 1.36 10.95 -16.26
CA ARG A 516 0.05 10.35 -16.56
C ARG A 516 -0.91 11.32 -17.23
N ALA A 517 -0.90 12.58 -16.79
CA ALA A 517 -1.69 13.63 -17.42
C ALA A 517 -1.32 13.75 -18.90
N PHE A 518 -0.04 13.81 -19.22
CA PHE A 518 0.44 13.95 -20.61
C PHE A 518 0.45 12.65 -21.42
N THR A 519 0.17 11.48 -20.86
CA THR A 519 0.09 10.23 -21.61
C THR A 519 -1.35 9.74 -21.76
N VAL A 520 -1.96 9.32 -20.66
CA VAL A 520 -3.28 8.64 -20.69
C VAL A 520 -4.42 9.64 -20.82
N ILE A 521 -4.36 10.74 -20.04
CA ILE A 521 -5.47 11.68 -20.00
C ILE A 521 -5.49 12.52 -21.27
N PHE A 522 -4.32 12.97 -21.73
CA PHE A 522 -4.20 13.70 -23.01
C PHE A 522 -4.80 12.95 -24.18
N VAL A 523 -4.47 11.65 -24.33
CA VAL A 523 -5.05 10.83 -25.40
C VAL A 523 -6.57 10.71 -25.21
N ALA A 524 -7.04 10.51 -23.97
CA ALA A 524 -8.48 10.40 -23.71
C ALA A 524 -9.22 11.71 -24.03
N THR A 525 -8.65 12.88 -23.68
CA THR A 525 -9.27 14.18 -24.00
C THR A 525 -9.28 14.45 -25.49
N LEU A 526 -8.24 14.10 -26.23
CA LEU A 526 -8.24 14.19 -27.70
C LEU A 526 -9.32 13.31 -28.35
N VAL A 527 -9.50 12.08 -27.85
CA VAL A 527 -10.56 11.19 -28.36
C VAL A 527 -11.95 11.78 -28.07
N ILE A 528 -12.17 12.31 -26.86
CA ILE A 528 -13.46 12.95 -26.53
C ILE A 528 -13.67 14.20 -27.39
N TRP A 529 -12.67 15.08 -27.50
CA TRP A 529 -12.76 16.25 -28.38
C TRP A 529 -13.13 15.85 -29.83
N PHE A 530 -12.45 14.82 -30.38
CA PHE A 530 -12.77 14.33 -31.71
C PHE A 530 -14.23 13.84 -31.82
N LEU A 531 -14.71 13.06 -30.87
CA LEU A 531 -16.07 12.55 -30.82
C LEU A 531 -17.11 13.66 -30.63
N GLU A 532 -16.76 14.77 -30.01
CA GLU A 532 -17.62 15.92 -29.75
C GLU A 532 -17.65 16.91 -30.91
N SER A 533 -16.51 17.04 -31.63
CA SER A 533 -16.33 18.03 -32.69
C SER A 533 -16.73 17.52 -34.12
N PHE A 534 -16.91 16.22 -34.30
CA PHE A 534 -17.21 15.65 -35.60
C PHE A 534 -18.54 14.86 -35.61
N ASP A 535 -19.25 14.91 -36.79
CA ASP A 535 -20.41 14.10 -37.06
C ASP A 535 -20.04 12.71 -37.67
N ALA A 536 -21.02 11.85 -37.93
CA ALA A 536 -20.81 10.52 -38.51
C ALA A 536 -20.22 10.56 -39.96
N ARG A 537 -20.20 11.72 -40.61
CA ARG A 537 -19.59 11.95 -41.92
C ARG A 537 -18.25 12.65 -41.85
N LEU A 538 -17.69 12.81 -40.62
CA LEU A 538 -16.45 13.51 -40.35
C LEU A 538 -16.45 15.01 -40.71
N ASN A 539 -17.66 15.65 -40.76
CA ASN A 539 -17.74 17.09 -40.85
C ASN A 539 -17.58 17.71 -39.44
N PHE A 540 -16.89 18.84 -39.41
CA PHE A 540 -16.74 19.60 -38.16
C PHE A 540 -18.09 20.24 -37.77
N VAL A 541 -18.53 20.03 -36.55
CA VAL A 541 -19.85 20.46 -36.04
C VAL A 541 -19.64 21.45 -34.90
N THR A 542 -20.32 22.57 -34.99
CA THR A 542 -20.36 23.59 -33.93
C THR A 542 -21.43 23.30 -32.87
N ASP A 543 -22.46 22.51 -33.25
CA ASP A 543 -23.50 22.07 -32.31
C ASP A 543 -23.28 20.63 -31.90
N SER A 544 -22.91 20.41 -30.64
CA SER A 544 -22.60 19.10 -30.05
C SER A 544 -23.77 18.10 -30.15
N THR A 545 -25.00 18.55 -30.46
CA THR A 545 -26.18 17.70 -30.66
C THR A 545 -26.03 16.74 -31.85
N TYR A 546 -25.28 17.15 -32.88
CA TYR A 546 -25.03 16.35 -34.09
C TYR A 546 -23.72 15.58 -34.07
N SER A 547 -22.98 15.66 -32.98
CA SER A 547 -21.67 15.01 -32.82
C SER A 547 -21.75 13.48 -32.77
N LEU A 548 -20.62 12.83 -33.08
CA LEU A 548 -20.45 11.38 -32.92
C LEU A 548 -20.74 10.95 -31.46
N LEU A 549 -20.32 11.77 -30.48
CA LEU A 549 -20.53 11.50 -29.08
C LEU A 549 -22.03 11.48 -28.73
N ALA A 550 -22.80 12.43 -29.24
CA ALA A 550 -24.27 12.45 -29.10
C ALA A 550 -24.93 11.23 -29.81
N GLY A 551 -24.40 10.81 -30.96
CA GLY A 551 -24.82 9.59 -31.65
C GLY A 551 -24.61 8.33 -30.80
N ILE A 552 -23.43 8.20 -30.16
CA ILE A 552 -23.13 7.10 -29.22
C ILE A 552 -24.07 7.18 -28.02
N GLY A 553 -24.29 8.41 -27.47
CA GLY A 553 -25.22 8.64 -26.37
C GLY A 553 -26.63 8.16 -26.69
N ARG A 554 -27.17 8.47 -27.90
CA ARG A 554 -28.47 7.99 -28.35
C ARG A 554 -28.52 6.46 -28.50
N PHE A 555 -27.46 5.86 -29.02
CA PHE A 555 -27.38 4.40 -29.16
C PHE A 555 -27.39 3.69 -27.80
N LEU A 556 -26.71 4.24 -26.78
CA LEU A 556 -26.61 3.65 -25.44
C LEU A 556 -27.77 4.05 -24.51
N ALA A 557 -28.51 5.12 -24.78
CA ALA A 557 -29.60 5.61 -23.92
C ALA A 557 -30.65 4.54 -23.54
N PRO A 558 -31.10 3.64 -24.47
CA PRO A 558 -32.05 2.59 -24.12
C PRO A 558 -31.56 1.63 -22.99
N LEU A 559 -30.23 1.47 -22.84
CA LEU A 559 -29.65 0.64 -21.80
C LEU A 559 -29.97 1.18 -20.37
N PHE A 560 -30.22 2.49 -20.27
CA PHE A 560 -30.49 3.18 -18.99
C PHE A 560 -32.01 3.33 -18.71
N ARG A 561 -32.87 2.87 -19.61
CA ARG A 561 -34.32 2.85 -19.41
C ARG A 561 -34.76 2.17 -18.12
N PRO A 562 -34.21 0.97 -17.73
CA PRO A 562 -34.56 0.34 -16.47
C PRO A 562 -34.14 1.12 -15.21
N LEU A 563 -33.27 2.13 -15.36
CA LEU A 563 -32.80 3.03 -14.31
C LEU A 563 -33.64 4.32 -14.24
N GLY A 564 -34.59 4.51 -15.16
CA GLY A 564 -35.50 5.67 -15.22
C GLY A 564 -34.92 6.89 -15.90
N PHE A 565 -33.81 6.81 -16.62
CA PHE A 565 -33.25 7.90 -17.41
C PHE A 565 -32.80 7.41 -18.81
N GLU A 566 -33.61 7.64 -19.82
CA GLU A 566 -33.37 7.22 -21.20
C GLU A 566 -32.91 8.40 -22.10
N ASP A 567 -32.60 9.56 -21.50
CA ASP A 567 -32.19 10.74 -22.28
C ASP A 567 -30.72 10.60 -22.73
N TRP A 568 -30.49 10.81 -24.04
CA TRP A 568 -29.16 10.73 -24.64
C TRP A 568 -28.17 11.76 -24.05
N ARG A 569 -28.64 12.94 -23.58
CA ARG A 569 -27.80 13.95 -22.94
C ARG A 569 -27.19 13.42 -21.65
N ILE A 570 -27.97 12.68 -20.89
CA ILE A 570 -27.53 12.02 -19.65
C ILE A 570 -26.45 10.98 -19.96
N THR A 571 -26.71 10.16 -20.96
CA THR A 571 -25.76 9.09 -21.38
C THR A 571 -24.47 9.69 -21.92
N THR A 572 -24.56 10.75 -22.73
CA THR A 572 -23.37 11.50 -23.21
C THR A 572 -22.55 12.04 -22.04
N ALA A 573 -23.20 12.66 -21.04
CA ALA A 573 -22.53 13.16 -19.86
C ALA A 573 -21.87 12.03 -19.02
N LEU A 574 -22.45 10.85 -18.97
CA LEU A 574 -21.82 9.70 -18.30
C LEU A 574 -20.57 9.20 -19.04
N ILE A 575 -20.56 9.27 -20.38
CA ILE A 575 -19.39 8.92 -21.20
C ILE A 575 -18.25 9.93 -20.98
N THR A 576 -18.54 11.23 -21.03
CA THR A 576 -17.52 12.26 -20.72
C THR A 576 -17.02 12.15 -19.28
N GLY A 577 -17.91 11.83 -18.33
CA GLY A 577 -17.59 11.55 -16.93
C GLY A 577 -16.67 10.33 -16.71
N PHE A 578 -16.41 9.52 -17.73
CA PHE A 578 -15.38 8.50 -17.68
C PHE A 578 -13.97 9.09 -17.79
N THR A 579 -13.79 10.18 -18.53
CA THR A 579 -12.48 10.87 -18.56
C THR A 579 -12.19 11.56 -17.23
N ALA A 580 -13.14 12.38 -16.77
CA ALA A 580 -13.07 13.10 -15.50
C ALA A 580 -14.50 13.24 -14.93
N LYS A 581 -14.70 12.94 -13.65
CA LYS A 581 -16.05 12.88 -13.05
C LYS A 581 -16.80 14.21 -13.07
N GLU A 582 -16.09 15.30 -12.88
CA GLU A 582 -16.62 16.67 -12.95
C GLU A 582 -17.17 17.02 -14.34
N ALA A 583 -16.66 16.39 -15.39
CA ALA A 583 -17.16 16.60 -16.74
C ALA A 583 -18.64 16.23 -16.91
N VAL A 584 -19.22 15.38 -16.07
CA VAL A 584 -20.66 15.07 -16.07
C VAL A 584 -21.50 16.34 -15.93
N VAL A 585 -21.16 17.19 -14.97
CA VAL A 585 -21.89 18.44 -14.69
C VAL A 585 -21.70 19.45 -15.82
N SER A 586 -20.46 19.61 -16.29
CA SER A 586 -20.13 20.53 -17.38
C SER A 586 -20.83 20.14 -18.67
N THR A 587 -20.80 18.86 -19.05
CA THR A 587 -21.45 18.34 -20.25
C THR A 587 -22.98 18.49 -20.17
N LEU A 588 -23.62 18.19 -19.03
CA LEU A 588 -25.03 18.41 -18.83
C LEU A 588 -25.38 19.91 -18.95
N GLY A 589 -24.55 20.81 -18.40
CA GLY A 589 -24.72 22.26 -18.54
C GLY A 589 -24.69 22.72 -19.99
N ILE A 590 -23.74 22.24 -20.79
CA ILE A 590 -23.62 22.55 -22.22
C ILE A 590 -24.81 22.00 -23.00
N LEU A 591 -25.14 20.71 -22.84
CA LEU A 591 -26.20 20.04 -23.56
C LEU A 591 -27.63 20.54 -23.20
N THR A 592 -27.80 21.19 -22.06
CA THR A 592 -29.05 21.87 -21.65
C THR A 592 -29.13 23.32 -22.11
N GLY A 593 -28.07 23.89 -22.67
CA GLY A 593 -28.00 25.25 -23.22
C GLY A 593 -28.06 26.37 -22.18
N LYS A 594 -27.96 26.09 -20.86
CA LYS A 594 -28.12 27.08 -19.79
C LYS A 594 -26.88 27.25 -18.87
N GLY A 595 -25.79 26.55 -19.19
CA GLY A 595 -24.59 26.59 -18.38
C GLY A 595 -24.71 25.87 -17.02
N VAL A 596 -23.59 25.76 -16.30
CA VAL A 596 -23.50 25.02 -15.02
C VAL A 596 -24.26 25.72 -13.90
N GLU A 597 -24.30 27.05 -13.87
CA GLU A 597 -24.94 27.85 -12.79
C GLU A 597 -26.46 27.66 -12.77
N ALA A 598 -27.10 27.54 -13.93
CA ALA A 598 -28.55 27.33 -14.04
C ALA A 598 -28.97 25.87 -14.12
N LEU A 599 -27.98 24.93 -14.04
CA LEU A 599 -28.24 23.51 -14.24
C LEU A 599 -29.19 22.95 -13.18
N SER A 600 -29.07 23.35 -11.91
CA SER A 600 -29.96 22.90 -10.83
C SER A 600 -31.45 23.20 -11.10
N ALA A 601 -31.76 24.28 -11.80
CA ALA A 601 -33.12 24.62 -12.18
C ALA A 601 -33.64 23.84 -13.41
N THR A 602 -32.75 23.29 -14.23
CA THR A 602 -33.10 22.55 -15.47
C THR A 602 -33.18 21.05 -15.29
N LEU A 603 -32.48 20.49 -14.31
CA LEU A 603 -32.49 19.05 -14.01
C LEU A 603 -33.89 18.47 -13.77
N PRO A 604 -34.84 19.14 -13.09
CA PRO A 604 -36.20 18.62 -12.92
C PRO A 604 -36.98 18.40 -14.22
N ALA A 605 -36.54 19.01 -15.32
CA ALA A 605 -37.12 18.73 -16.67
C ALA A 605 -36.56 17.45 -17.30
N LEU A 606 -35.39 16.97 -16.85
CA LEU A 606 -34.72 15.78 -17.38
C LEU A 606 -34.90 14.56 -16.48
N PHE A 607 -35.08 14.76 -15.20
CA PHE A 607 -35.19 13.70 -14.21
C PHE A 607 -36.42 13.86 -13.34
N THR A 608 -37.03 12.75 -12.99
CA THR A 608 -37.95 12.65 -11.84
C THR A 608 -37.12 12.49 -10.56
N THR A 609 -37.72 12.72 -9.39
CA THR A 609 -37.01 12.52 -8.12
C THR A 609 -36.48 11.09 -7.98
N THR A 610 -37.25 10.08 -8.39
CA THR A 610 -36.84 8.67 -8.38
C THR A 610 -35.68 8.39 -9.32
N SER A 611 -35.73 8.92 -10.55
CA SER A 611 -34.64 8.75 -11.52
C SER A 611 -33.38 9.53 -11.11
N ALA A 612 -33.51 10.67 -10.43
CA ALA A 612 -32.39 11.42 -9.88
C ALA A 612 -31.64 10.62 -8.79
N VAL A 613 -32.38 9.95 -7.89
CA VAL A 613 -31.76 9.05 -6.88
C VAL A 613 -31.05 7.87 -7.56
N SER A 614 -31.66 7.27 -8.56
CA SER A 614 -31.06 6.20 -9.34
C SER A 614 -29.78 6.66 -10.06
N PHE A 615 -29.80 7.84 -10.67
CA PHE A 615 -28.63 8.44 -11.31
C PHE A 615 -27.50 8.73 -10.31
N LEU A 616 -27.84 9.27 -9.12
CA LEU A 616 -26.87 9.48 -8.06
C LEU A 616 -26.26 8.16 -7.57
N ALA A 617 -27.05 7.11 -7.42
CA ALA A 617 -26.55 5.77 -7.06
C ALA A 617 -25.65 5.19 -8.17
N PHE A 618 -26.04 5.37 -9.44
CA PHE A 618 -25.21 4.95 -10.57
C PHE A 618 -23.88 5.72 -10.58
N THR A 619 -23.91 7.05 -10.48
CA THR A 619 -22.69 7.89 -10.50
C THR A 619 -21.79 7.65 -9.30
N LEU A 620 -22.35 7.25 -8.16
CA LEU A 620 -21.61 6.84 -6.98
C LEU A 620 -20.75 5.58 -7.25
N LEU A 621 -21.30 4.58 -7.95
CA LEU A 621 -20.74 3.23 -8.03
C LEU A 621 -20.06 2.91 -9.35
N TYR A 622 -20.39 3.63 -10.46
CA TYR A 622 -19.83 3.30 -11.76
C TYR A 622 -18.33 3.57 -11.84
N THR A 623 -17.70 3.00 -12.84
CA THR A 623 -16.26 3.00 -13.06
C THR A 623 -15.60 4.36 -12.71
N PRO A 624 -14.45 4.38 -12.04
CA PRO A 624 -13.71 5.62 -11.79
C PRO A 624 -13.17 6.21 -13.09
N CYS A 625 -12.51 7.37 -13.03
CA CYS A 625 -11.95 8.04 -14.21
C CYS A 625 -10.88 7.19 -14.91
N VAL A 626 -10.59 7.51 -16.17
CA VAL A 626 -9.63 6.80 -17.03
C VAL A 626 -8.23 6.70 -16.38
N ALA A 627 -7.82 7.73 -15.64
CA ALA A 627 -6.56 7.74 -14.90
C ALA A 627 -6.54 6.66 -13.80
N ALA A 628 -7.65 6.50 -13.08
CA ALA A 628 -7.77 5.49 -12.04
C ALA A 628 -7.81 4.07 -12.62
N ILE A 629 -8.53 3.85 -13.72
CA ILE A 629 -8.54 2.55 -14.42
C ILE A 629 -7.15 2.19 -14.94
N SER A 630 -6.42 3.17 -15.50
CA SER A 630 -5.02 2.96 -15.91
C SER A 630 -4.13 2.55 -14.72
N ALA A 631 -4.30 3.20 -13.55
CA ALA A 631 -3.60 2.83 -12.34
C ALA A 631 -3.97 1.42 -11.85
N ILE A 632 -5.27 1.09 -11.80
CA ILE A 632 -5.79 -0.24 -11.45
C ILE A 632 -5.21 -1.32 -12.37
N GLY A 633 -5.25 -1.10 -13.69
CA GLY A 633 -4.71 -2.04 -14.67
C GLY A 633 -3.22 -2.32 -14.46
N ARG A 634 -2.44 -1.29 -14.15
CA ARG A 634 -1.00 -1.41 -13.86
C ARG A 634 -0.74 -2.21 -12.58
N GLU A 635 -1.46 -1.89 -11.50
CA GLU A 635 -1.30 -2.57 -10.21
C GLU A 635 -1.82 -4.02 -10.22
N LEU A 636 -2.77 -4.34 -11.10
CA LEU A 636 -3.26 -5.71 -11.30
C LEU A 636 -2.43 -6.49 -12.35
N GLY A 637 -1.42 -5.87 -12.96
CA GLY A 637 -0.51 -6.53 -13.90
C GLY A 637 -1.04 -6.68 -15.32
N GLY A 638 -1.93 -5.78 -15.79
CA GLY A 638 -2.34 -5.74 -17.20
C GLY A 638 -3.47 -4.75 -17.52
N ARG A 639 -3.38 -4.11 -18.68
CA ARG A 639 -4.40 -3.15 -19.16
C ARG A 639 -5.78 -3.80 -19.31
N PHE A 640 -5.81 -5.05 -19.77
CA PHE A 640 -7.04 -5.83 -19.91
C PHE A 640 -7.76 -6.04 -18.56
N ARG A 641 -7.01 -6.29 -17.49
CA ARG A 641 -7.58 -6.43 -16.14
C ARG A 641 -8.20 -5.13 -15.64
N GLY A 642 -7.60 -3.98 -15.98
CA GLY A 642 -8.19 -2.67 -15.69
C GLY A 642 -9.54 -2.46 -16.41
N ALA A 643 -9.60 -2.78 -17.69
CA ALA A 643 -10.84 -2.72 -18.47
C ALA A 643 -11.93 -3.65 -17.91
N LEU A 644 -11.56 -4.87 -17.51
CA LEU A 644 -12.49 -5.82 -16.90
C LEU A 644 -13.05 -5.30 -15.56
N VAL A 645 -12.23 -4.64 -14.75
CA VAL A 645 -12.70 -3.98 -13.53
C VAL A 645 -13.66 -2.84 -13.83
N ALA A 646 -13.39 -2.03 -14.88
CA ALA A 646 -14.29 -0.96 -15.30
C ALA A 646 -15.67 -1.49 -15.70
N VAL A 647 -15.71 -2.54 -16.54
CA VAL A 647 -16.95 -3.20 -16.95
C VAL A 647 -17.69 -3.80 -15.75
N PHE A 648 -16.98 -4.48 -14.86
CA PHE A 648 -17.57 -5.04 -13.64
C PHE A 648 -18.20 -3.97 -12.76
N GLN A 649 -17.54 -2.85 -12.55
CA GLN A 649 -18.06 -1.73 -11.75
C GLN A 649 -19.28 -1.08 -12.40
N CYS A 650 -19.26 -0.88 -13.72
CA CYS A 650 -20.44 -0.40 -14.46
C CYS A 650 -21.62 -1.36 -14.29
N PHE A 651 -21.38 -2.68 -14.33
CA PHE A 651 -22.42 -3.68 -14.15
C PHE A 651 -23.02 -3.64 -12.73
N VAL A 652 -22.16 -3.55 -11.69
CA VAL A 652 -22.63 -3.41 -10.31
C VAL A 652 -23.42 -2.11 -10.12
N ALA A 653 -22.92 -0.99 -10.66
CA ALA A 653 -23.59 0.31 -10.58
C ALA A 653 -24.97 0.26 -11.26
N TRP A 654 -25.04 -0.36 -12.44
CA TRP A 654 -26.29 -0.54 -13.17
C TRP A 654 -27.29 -1.38 -12.39
N GLY A 655 -26.84 -2.52 -11.84
CA GLY A 655 -27.71 -3.41 -11.04
C GLY A 655 -28.26 -2.74 -9.78
N VAL A 656 -27.40 -2.05 -9.02
CA VAL A 656 -27.82 -1.33 -7.80
C VAL A 656 -28.77 -0.19 -8.13
N ALA A 657 -28.47 0.62 -9.16
CA ALA A 657 -29.31 1.73 -9.58
C ALA A 657 -30.69 1.24 -10.12
N ALA A 658 -30.72 0.15 -10.89
CA ALA A 658 -31.97 -0.46 -11.37
C ALA A 658 -32.83 -0.95 -10.21
N VAL A 659 -32.25 -1.67 -9.24
CA VAL A 659 -32.98 -2.14 -8.05
C VAL A 659 -33.54 -0.96 -7.25
N LEU A 660 -32.74 0.09 -7.04
CA LEU A 660 -33.18 1.30 -6.33
C LEU A 660 -34.32 1.99 -7.07
N TYR A 661 -34.21 2.15 -8.40
CA TYR A 661 -35.26 2.76 -9.21
C TYR A 661 -36.59 1.98 -9.10
N GLN A 662 -36.54 0.66 -9.29
CA GLN A 662 -37.71 -0.21 -9.21
C GLN A 662 -38.36 -0.18 -7.82
N LEU A 663 -37.56 -0.25 -6.77
CA LEU A 663 -38.07 -0.16 -5.38
C LEU A 663 -38.72 1.20 -5.09
N LEU A 664 -38.10 2.30 -5.50
CA LEU A 664 -38.65 3.64 -5.28
C LEU A 664 -39.89 3.90 -6.15
N SER A 665 -39.95 3.37 -7.36
CA SER A 665 -41.12 3.50 -8.26
C SER A 665 -42.32 2.67 -7.79
N LEU A 666 -42.11 1.67 -6.91
CA LEU A 666 -43.18 0.90 -6.27
C LEU A 666 -43.69 1.54 -4.97
N LEU A 667 -42.86 2.39 -4.33
CA LEU A 667 -43.16 3.01 -3.04
C LEU A 667 -43.74 4.44 -3.19
N LEU A 668 -43.44 5.10 -4.29
CA LEU A 668 -43.90 6.44 -4.67
C LEU A 668 -44.91 6.41 -5.80
#